data_0bb9393fd545a00bcae7961761adc578
#
_entry.id   0bb9393fd545a00bcae7961761adc578
#
_cell.length_a   1.000
_cell.length_b   1.000
_cell.length_c   1.000
_cell.angle_alpha   90.00
_cell.angle_beta   90.00
_cell.angle_gamma   90.00
#
_symmetry.space_group_name_H-M   'P 1'
#
loop_
_entity.id
_entity.type
_entity.pdbx_description
1 polymer ?
#
loop_
_entity_poly.entity_id
_entity_poly.type
_entity_poly.pdbx_seq_one_letter_code
_entity_poly.pdbx_strand_id
1 'polypeptide(L)'
;MRFSTQASMMKKSPVFISSKAGRESLNRTGQLPALFICFGFLFAAAPAPTPAQDTSHPYEVRIIRDTYGVPHIIGKTSADVAYALGKVQCEDRVADVVYNLHAGSGRLAEVTGEKYLNNDKEARLLRNARQAKRDWPKLSPQLRRLVEAYAQGVNDWLAAHPNAIPVKVKPFTPIDVIAWHRKVMMLSTVTIATADGNREVGKPHPGIPPGQSNSWVVSGMKSTTGRPLLLIDPHWPTKGHLQLYEARLKGGRLDAWGFMLVGTPLVGLGATPAAAWTFTAGGADSSDAYALRINPDNSNQYEWDGEYVPMEVRQETLRYRDGKEIKEVVETFRYTRHGPVATNKQGEPYAARHGNWNHALTMEQFWRMNTARNTVEFKAALAMDRLSYFNVTWATTEGHIGYVQTGEVPRRSKAYDWEKRIPGWTSKSFIEGNIPFAQLPQVENPPTHFLQNCNVAANVITPGLDFTKGDFPPGALYGHYGAYRARGQRATLLLSKATKLDLDSAGKIVFDTYVPPADIWIPIIVQSVNETSGNTQEVIKATQILEKWDRYAGVNSVGATIFRFWRMACDDLKDTRAGRDAFHVDNNRKLREKSLIALNRAVAELKNRYGRIDVPWGQIKRHQRGNQEWPLSGDGLGRLGLDTLRATSGVKFSSENTLINRGGQSTVALVFLGKEPKIHAVVAFGQSNVPDSPHYSDQAPLFVNGQLRSVQWNTE
;
A
#
# COMPACT_ATOMS: atom_id res chain seq x y z
N MET A 1 -26.14 16.87 -49.74
CA MET A 1 -24.85 17.32 -50.28
C MET A 1 -23.74 16.49 -49.63
N ARG A 2 -23.07 15.66 -50.44
CA ARG A 2 -21.92 14.83 -50.03
C ARG A 2 -20.68 15.71 -50.06
N PHE A 3 -19.82 15.58 -49.05
CA PHE A 3 -18.38 15.85 -49.19
C PHE A 3 -17.61 14.73 -48.55
N SER A 4 -16.89 13.99 -49.39
CA SER A 4 -15.88 13.05 -49.10
C SER A 4 -14.57 13.79 -48.81
N THR A 5 -13.82 13.38 -47.80
CA THR A 5 -12.40 13.70 -47.69
C THR A 5 -11.61 12.44 -47.29
N GLN A 6 -10.73 12.10 -48.20
CA GLN A 6 -9.72 11.07 -48.06
C GLN A 6 -8.77 11.37 -46.90
N ALA A 7 -8.50 10.37 -46.07
CA ALA A 7 -7.41 10.39 -45.09
C ALA A 7 -6.22 9.64 -45.67
N SER A 8 -5.16 10.36 -45.85
CA SER A 8 -3.81 9.85 -46.26
C SER A 8 -3.18 9.10 -45.09
N MET A 9 -2.80 7.85 -45.31
CA MET A 9 -1.95 7.07 -44.42
C MET A 9 -0.52 7.64 -44.45
N MET A 10 -0.03 8.12 -43.31
CA MET A 10 1.40 8.23 -43.06
C MET A 10 1.81 7.24 -41.98
N LYS A 11 2.55 6.20 -42.45
CA LYS A 11 3.33 5.30 -41.59
C LYS A 11 4.46 6.10 -40.91
N LYS A 12 4.52 6.13 -39.59
CA LYS A 12 5.72 6.55 -38.85
C LYS A 12 6.36 5.31 -38.23
N SER A 13 7.60 5.07 -38.65
CA SER A 13 8.51 4.10 -38.05
C SER A 13 9.11 4.66 -36.74
N PRO A 14 9.46 3.81 -35.77
CA PRO A 14 10.12 4.26 -34.56
C PRO A 14 11.61 4.51 -34.84
N VAL A 15 12.09 5.64 -34.36
CA VAL A 15 13.52 6.03 -34.40
C VAL A 15 14.23 5.36 -33.22
N PHE A 16 15.03 4.34 -33.53
CA PHE A 16 16.08 3.86 -32.62
C PHE A 16 17.37 4.65 -32.93
N ILE A 17 17.91 5.34 -31.95
CA ILE A 17 19.25 5.88 -31.99
C ILE A 17 20.18 4.82 -31.42
N SER A 18 20.91 4.11 -32.29
CA SER A 18 22.03 3.26 -31.93
C SER A 18 23.31 3.94 -32.40
N SER A 19 24.21 4.26 -31.48
CA SER A 19 25.58 4.69 -31.78
C SER A 19 26.41 3.46 -32.18
N LYS A 20 26.81 3.39 -33.43
CA LYS A 20 27.84 2.47 -33.93
C LYS A 20 29.23 3.02 -33.56
N ALA A 21 30.01 2.23 -32.85
CA ALA A 21 31.48 2.33 -32.89
C ALA A 21 32.04 1.18 -33.73
N GLY A 22 32.99 1.51 -34.56
CA GLY A 22 33.46 0.78 -35.68
C GLY A 22 34.18 -0.55 -35.37
N ARG A 23 34.02 -1.46 -36.31
CA ARG A 23 34.88 -2.64 -36.47
C ARG A 23 35.93 -2.30 -37.54
N GLU A 24 37.18 -2.40 -37.18
CA GLU A 24 38.23 -2.66 -38.14
C GLU A 24 38.69 -4.12 -38.04
N SER A 25 38.70 -4.76 -39.17
CA SER A 25 39.14 -6.13 -39.39
C SER A 25 40.63 -6.11 -39.71
N LEU A 26 41.42 -7.00 -39.13
CA LEU A 26 42.67 -7.47 -39.73
C LEU A 26 42.84 -8.97 -39.54
N ASN A 27 43.09 -9.59 -40.66
CA ASN A 27 43.29 -11.00 -40.92
C ASN A 27 44.74 -11.47 -40.68
N ARG A 28 44.86 -12.74 -40.37
CA ARG A 28 45.86 -13.74 -40.82
C ARG A 28 46.93 -14.26 -39.87
N THR A 29 46.82 -15.60 -39.79
CA THR A 29 47.87 -16.66 -39.85
C THR A 29 48.73 -16.83 -38.61
N GLY A 30 48.83 -18.01 -38.02
CA GLY A 30 49.15 -19.31 -38.42
C GLY A 30 49.91 -20.07 -37.32
N GLN A 31 49.62 -21.36 -37.20
CA GLN A 31 50.47 -22.45 -36.71
C GLN A 31 50.67 -22.67 -35.18
N LEU A 32 50.27 -23.88 -34.81
CA LEU A 32 50.51 -24.75 -33.62
C LEU A 32 52.00 -25.22 -33.53
N PRO A 33 52.39 -26.03 -32.54
CA PRO A 33 52.04 -26.14 -31.09
C PRO A 33 53.31 -26.20 -30.19
N ALA A 34 53.11 -25.97 -28.92
CA ALA A 34 54.08 -26.37 -27.91
C ALA A 34 53.38 -26.88 -26.66
N LEU A 35 53.64 -28.15 -26.42
CA LEU A 35 53.22 -28.89 -25.24
C LEU A 35 54.01 -28.43 -24.02
N PHE A 36 53.36 -27.84 -23.04
CA PHE A 36 53.97 -27.64 -21.71
C PHE A 36 53.13 -28.40 -20.66
N ILE A 37 53.76 -29.46 -20.13
CA ILE A 37 53.32 -30.16 -18.95
C ILE A 37 53.64 -29.27 -17.73
N CYS A 38 52.62 -28.68 -17.12
CA CYS A 38 52.78 -28.06 -15.80
C CYS A 38 52.14 -28.97 -14.73
N PHE A 39 53.00 -29.43 -13.84
CA PHE A 39 52.60 -30.06 -12.57
C PHE A 39 51.77 -29.10 -11.76
N GLY A 40 50.50 -29.41 -11.54
CA GLY A 40 49.61 -28.67 -10.63
C GLY A 40 49.89 -29.04 -9.19
N PHE A 41 50.50 -28.14 -8.43
CA PHE A 41 50.40 -28.15 -6.99
C PHE A 41 49.00 -27.70 -6.57
N LEU A 42 48.22 -28.63 -6.04
CA LEU A 42 46.97 -28.31 -5.33
C LEU A 42 47.36 -27.63 -4.00
N PHE A 43 47.35 -26.32 -3.97
CA PHE A 43 47.22 -25.58 -2.72
C PHE A 43 45.77 -25.63 -2.29
N ALA A 44 45.44 -26.43 -1.30
CA ALA A 44 44.21 -26.34 -0.56
C ALA A 44 44.20 -24.96 0.14
N ALA A 45 43.41 -24.02 -0.42
CA ALA A 45 43.15 -22.75 0.24
C ALA A 45 42.38 -23.03 1.53
N ALA A 46 43.01 -22.81 2.67
CA ALA A 46 42.33 -22.78 3.96
C ALA A 46 41.20 -21.76 3.86
N PRO A 47 39.99 -22.03 4.42
CA PRO A 47 38.91 -21.05 4.45
C PRO A 47 39.41 -19.80 5.18
N ALA A 48 39.23 -18.66 4.56
CA ALA A 48 39.55 -17.37 5.19
C ALA A 48 38.86 -17.30 6.55
N PRO A 49 39.54 -16.86 7.61
CA PRO A 49 38.93 -16.74 8.92
C PRO A 49 37.72 -15.80 8.81
N THR A 50 36.57 -16.29 9.21
CA THR A 50 35.37 -15.46 9.43
C THR A 50 35.78 -14.35 10.37
N PRO A 51 35.58 -13.05 10.03
CA PRO A 51 35.91 -11.99 10.96
C PRO A 51 35.18 -12.26 12.27
N ALA A 52 35.91 -12.41 13.37
CA ALA A 52 35.34 -12.51 14.69
C ALA A 52 34.37 -11.34 14.89
N GLN A 53 33.13 -11.64 15.29
CA GLN A 53 32.22 -10.64 15.76
C GLN A 53 32.86 -9.90 16.93
N ASP A 54 33.23 -8.66 16.73
CA ASP A 54 33.60 -7.76 17.81
C ASP A 54 32.32 -7.42 18.59
N THR A 55 32.05 -8.21 19.63
CA THR A 55 30.87 -8.06 20.50
C THR A 55 31.12 -7.02 21.60
N SER A 56 32.23 -6.27 21.55
CA SER A 56 32.71 -5.44 22.67
C SER A 56 32.30 -3.94 22.56
N HIS A 57 31.60 -3.48 21.51
CA HIS A 57 31.21 -2.09 21.46
C HIS A 57 29.76 -1.91 21.92
N PRO A 58 29.53 -1.19 23.03
CA PRO A 58 28.18 -0.70 23.33
C PRO A 58 27.70 0.19 22.18
N TYR A 59 26.42 0.03 21.78
CA TYR A 59 25.82 0.85 20.73
C TYR A 59 25.90 2.34 21.12
N GLU A 60 26.64 3.12 20.34
CA GLU A 60 26.79 4.56 20.56
C GLU A 60 25.72 5.33 19.79
N VAL A 61 24.74 5.88 20.52
CA VAL A 61 23.61 6.52 19.89
C VAL A 61 23.12 7.72 20.71
N ARG A 62 22.77 8.79 19.99
CA ARG A 62 22.06 9.95 20.54
C ARG A 62 20.62 9.94 20.02
N ILE A 63 19.65 10.04 20.92
CA ILE A 63 18.23 10.13 20.62
C ILE A 63 17.76 11.50 21.03
N ILE A 64 17.17 12.25 20.09
CA ILE A 64 16.54 13.55 20.32
C ILE A 64 15.09 13.41 19.91
N ARG A 65 14.15 13.77 20.76
CA ARG A 65 12.75 13.85 20.41
C ARG A 65 12.38 15.27 20.05
N ASP A 66 11.71 15.46 18.91
CA ASP A 66 11.18 16.78 18.56
C ASP A 66 9.95 17.16 19.44
N THR A 67 9.37 18.33 19.19
CA THR A 67 8.20 18.84 19.92
C THR A 67 7.00 17.90 19.89
N TYR A 68 6.92 17.00 18.90
CA TYR A 68 5.85 16.02 18.73
C TYR A 68 6.28 14.58 19.09
N GLY A 69 7.41 14.46 19.80
CA GLY A 69 7.92 13.18 20.26
C GLY A 69 8.54 12.30 19.19
N VAL A 70 8.70 12.79 17.95
CA VAL A 70 9.32 12.03 16.86
C VAL A 70 10.81 11.85 17.16
N PRO A 71 11.32 10.60 17.18
CA PRO A 71 12.71 10.36 17.48
C PRO A 71 13.61 10.67 16.29
N HIS A 72 14.64 11.46 16.54
CA HIS A 72 15.83 11.65 15.72
C HIS A 72 16.94 10.79 16.31
N ILE A 73 17.31 9.74 15.62
CA ILE A 73 18.26 8.74 16.09
C ILE A 73 19.55 8.90 15.30
N ILE A 74 20.61 9.25 16.01
CA ILE A 74 21.93 9.53 15.44
C ILE A 74 22.94 8.54 16.03
N GLY A 75 23.51 7.67 15.20
CA GLY A 75 24.51 6.67 15.59
C GLY A 75 25.73 6.69 14.70
N LYS A 76 26.80 6.05 15.11
CA LYS A 76 28.02 5.91 14.31
C LYS A 76 27.80 4.94 13.14
N THR A 77 27.04 3.87 13.37
CA THR A 77 26.70 2.86 12.36
C THR A 77 25.19 2.75 12.16
N SER A 78 24.78 2.12 11.08
CA SER A 78 23.35 1.83 10.86
C SER A 78 22.79 0.81 11.88
N ALA A 79 23.66 -0.03 12.46
CA ALA A 79 23.28 -0.96 13.52
C ALA A 79 22.97 -0.22 14.82
N ASP A 80 23.76 0.80 15.20
CA ASP A 80 23.49 1.63 16.38
C ASP A 80 22.13 2.29 16.28
N VAL A 81 21.83 2.84 15.10
CA VAL A 81 20.53 3.48 14.82
C VAL A 81 19.39 2.48 14.95
N ALA A 82 19.54 1.28 14.40
CA ALA A 82 18.51 0.24 14.45
C ALA A 82 18.28 -0.29 15.87
N TYR A 83 19.34 -0.45 16.66
CA TYR A 83 19.23 -0.81 18.09
C TYR A 83 18.39 0.20 18.86
N ALA A 84 18.73 1.47 18.72
CA ALA A 84 17.97 2.54 19.37
C ALA A 84 16.52 2.63 18.87
N LEU A 85 16.30 2.42 17.56
CA LEU A 85 14.94 2.41 16.99
C LEU A 85 14.10 1.28 17.60
N GLY A 86 14.67 0.10 17.84
CA GLY A 86 13.98 -0.99 18.54
C GLY A 86 13.52 -0.59 19.94
N LYS A 87 14.37 0.12 20.68
CA LYS A 87 14.06 0.64 22.04
C LYS A 87 12.96 1.71 21.98
N VAL A 88 13.10 2.74 21.17
CA VAL A 88 12.12 3.84 21.13
C VAL A 88 10.77 3.42 20.57
N GLN A 89 10.73 2.43 19.68
CA GLN A 89 9.45 1.85 19.27
C GLN A 89 8.76 1.11 20.42
N CYS A 90 9.53 0.46 21.31
CA CYS A 90 8.97 -0.14 22.52
C CYS A 90 8.51 0.93 23.52
N GLU A 91 9.28 2.00 23.73
CA GLU A 91 8.87 3.12 24.60
C GLU A 91 7.51 3.68 24.19
N ASP A 92 7.30 3.88 22.89
CA ASP A 92 6.10 4.50 22.35
C ASP A 92 4.96 3.50 22.12
N ARG A 93 5.26 2.22 21.75
CA ARG A 93 4.27 1.29 21.18
C ARG A 93 4.60 -0.19 21.45
N VAL A 94 5.01 -0.54 22.67
CA VAL A 94 5.42 -1.91 23.00
C VAL A 94 4.39 -2.97 22.65
N ALA A 95 3.11 -2.70 22.89
CA ALA A 95 2.03 -3.65 22.56
C ALA A 95 1.96 -3.94 21.06
N ASP A 96 2.18 -2.92 20.21
CA ASP A 96 2.19 -3.08 18.77
C ASP A 96 3.44 -3.82 18.28
N VAL A 97 4.63 -3.54 18.88
CA VAL A 97 5.89 -4.28 18.58
C VAL A 97 5.69 -5.75 18.85
N VAL A 98 5.23 -6.11 20.06
CA VAL A 98 5.02 -7.49 20.48
C VAL A 98 3.96 -8.19 19.62
N TYR A 99 2.84 -7.50 19.34
CA TYR A 99 1.79 -8.00 18.45
C TYR A 99 2.34 -8.33 17.06
N ASN A 100 3.03 -7.38 16.45
CA ASN A 100 3.48 -7.45 15.07
C ASN A 100 4.51 -8.56 14.85
N LEU A 101 5.51 -8.66 15.72
CA LEU A 101 6.55 -9.68 15.62
C LEU A 101 6.00 -11.09 15.84
N HIS A 102 5.05 -11.27 16.76
CA HIS A 102 4.35 -12.55 16.92
C HIS A 102 3.45 -12.86 15.72
N ALA A 103 2.72 -11.88 15.21
CA ALA A 103 1.83 -12.06 14.05
C ALA A 103 2.59 -12.48 12.78
N GLY A 104 3.78 -11.90 12.56
CA GLY A 104 4.66 -12.26 11.45
C GLY A 104 5.12 -13.72 11.51
N SER A 105 5.45 -14.18 12.70
CA SER A 105 5.98 -15.53 12.94
C SER A 105 4.90 -16.60 13.13
N GLY A 106 3.60 -16.22 13.13
CA GLY A 106 2.50 -17.16 13.38
C GLY A 106 2.50 -17.71 14.82
N ARG A 107 2.70 -16.81 15.79
CA ARG A 107 2.69 -17.10 17.24
C ARG A 107 1.85 -16.08 18.03
N LEU A 108 0.99 -15.33 17.34
CA LEU A 108 0.21 -14.26 17.97
C LEU A 108 -0.79 -14.79 19.01
N ALA A 109 -1.37 -15.96 18.76
CA ALA A 109 -2.31 -16.60 19.69
C ALA A 109 -1.64 -17.00 21.03
N GLU A 110 -0.31 -17.20 21.08
CA GLU A 110 0.41 -17.48 22.33
C GLU A 110 0.31 -16.32 23.33
N VAL A 111 0.16 -15.08 22.85
CA VAL A 111 0.11 -13.86 23.67
C VAL A 111 -1.28 -13.23 23.76
N THR A 112 -2.14 -13.47 22.78
CA THR A 112 -3.43 -12.77 22.64
C THR A 112 -4.66 -13.68 22.77
N GLY A 113 -4.48 -15.01 22.75
CA GLY A 113 -5.54 -15.99 22.90
C GLY A 113 -6.08 -16.58 21.59
N GLU A 114 -6.98 -17.56 21.75
CA GLU A 114 -7.52 -18.42 20.70
C GLU A 114 -8.09 -17.65 19.50
N LYS A 115 -8.73 -16.52 19.72
CA LYS A 115 -9.33 -15.68 18.65
C LYS A 115 -8.35 -15.29 17.54
N TYR A 116 -7.04 -15.39 17.78
CA TYR A 116 -5.99 -15.07 16.80
C TYR A 116 -5.36 -16.30 16.14
N LEU A 117 -5.85 -17.52 16.41
CA LEU A 117 -5.36 -18.73 15.74
C LEU A 117 -5.42 -18.66 14.22
N ASN A 118 -6.45 -18.04 13.65
CA ASN A 118 -6.55 -17.88 12.20
C ASN A 118 -5.43 -16.99 11.62
N ASN A 119 -4.96 -15.97 12.37
CA ASN A 119 -3.77 -15.21 11.99
C ASN A 119 -2.52 -16.09 11.93
N ASP A 120 -2.37 -16.99 12.92
CA ASP A 120 -1.21 -17.86 13.00
C ASP A 120 -1.25 -18.96 11.94
N LYS A 121 -2.43 -19.55 11.70
CA LYS A 121 -2.66 -20.47 10.57
C LYS A 121 -2.27 -19.84 9.24
N GLU A 122 -2.71 -18.60 8.96
CA GLU A 122 -2.33 -17.89 7.74
C GLU A 122 -0.82 -17.66 7.66
N ALA A 123 -0.19 -17.16 8.72
CA ALA A 123 1.24 -16.90 8.73
C ALA A 123 2.09 -18.17 8.53
N ARG A 124 1.64 -19.32 9.07
CA ARG A 124 2.25 -20.64 8.89
C ARG A 124 1.99 -21.18 7.48
N LEU A 125 0.76 -21.10 6.97
CA LEU A 125 0.41 -21.47 5.61
C LEU A 125 1.28 -20.70 4.60
N LEU A 126 1.48 -19.39 4.81
CA LEU A 126 2.32 -18.54 3.98
C LEU A 126 3.82 -18.71 4.26
N ARG A 127 4.21 -19.55 5.22
CA ARG A 127 5.60 -19.88 5.57
C ARG A 127 6.46 -18.66 5.91
N ASN A 128 5.89 -17.60 6.54
CA ASN A 128 6.60 -16.34 6.71
C ASN A 128 7.95 -16.49 7.43
N ALA A 129 7.97 -17.10 8.62
CA ALA A 129 9.21 -17.33 9.37
C ALA A 129 10.14 -18.31 8.67
N ARG A 130 9.59 -19.34 7.98
CA ARG A 130 10.40 -20.32 7.25
C ARG A 130 11.11 -19.68 6.05
N GLN A 131 10.41 -18.86 5.26
CA GLN A 131 11.03 -18.14 4.16
C GLN A 131 12.07 -17.13 4.66
N ALA A 132 11.77 -16.42 5.76
CA ALA A 132 12.71 -15.52 6.40
C ALA A 132 14.00 -16.25 6.80
N LYS A 133 13.89 -17.43 7.47
CA LYS A 133 15.05 -18.24 7.86
C LYS A 133 15.84 -18.75 6.65
N ARG A 134 15.17 -19.24 5.59
CA ARG A 134 15.82 -19.72 4.38
C ARG A 134 16.60 -18.63 3.64
N ASP A 135 16.03 -17.42 3.59
CA ASP A 135 16.58 -16.31 2.82
C ASP A 135 17.49 -15.39 3.65
N TRP A 136 17.59 -15.59 4.96
CA TRP A 136 18.49 -14.85 5.86
C TRP A 136 19.94 -14.77 5.34
N PRO A 137 20.59 -15.89 4.91
CA PRO A 137 21.94 -15.82 4.39
C PRO A 137 22.07 -15.06 3.07
N LYS A 138 20.97 -14.84 2.34
CA LYS A 138 20.95 -14.08 1.06
C LYS A 138 20.88 -12.57 1.26
N LEU A 139 20.53 -12.10 2.47
CA LEU A 139 20.53 -10.68 2.80
C LEU A 139 21.96 -10.16 2.91
N SER A 140 22.17 -8.90 2.54
CA SER A 140 23.48 -8.27 2.68
C SER A 140 23.95 -8.29 4.14
N PRO A 141 25.27 -8.44 4.39
CA PRO A 141 25.81 -8.45 5.76
C PRO A 141 25.42 -7.20 6.55
N GLN A 142 25.34 -6.05 5.90
CA GLN A 142 24.94 -4.79 6.52
C GLN A 142 23.48 -4.84 6.99
N LEU A 143 22.57 -5.32 6.15
CA LEU A 143 21.15 -5.47 6.54
C LEU A 143 21.00 -6.50 7.66
N ARG A 144 21.71 -7.61 7.62
CA ARG A 144 21.66 -8.62 8.71
C ARG A 144 22.04 -8.01 10.05
N ARG A 145 23.19 -7.30 10.12
CA ARG A 145 23.62 -6.60 11.35
C ARG A 145 22.60 -5.59 11.83
N LEU A 146 21.98 -4.84 10.89
CA LEU A 146 20.94 -3.86 11.21
C LEU A 146 19.73 -4.53 11.85
N VAL A 147 19.24 -5.65 11.28
CA VAL A 147 18.06 -6.37 11.80
C VAL A 147 18.36 -7.06 13.13
N GLU A 148 19.59 -7.61 13.30
CA GLU A 148 20.09 -8.17 14.57
C GLU A 148 20.08 -7.10 15.68
N ALA A 149 20.64 -5.93 15.39
CA ALA A 149 20.70 -4.83 16.34
C ALA A 149 19.28 -4.32 16.73
N TYR A 150 18.38 -4.24 15.75
CA TYR A 150 16.99 -3.89 16.04
C TYR A 150 16.31 -4.88 16.99
N ALA A 151 16.42 -6.18 16.71
CA ALA A 151 15.86 -7.22 17.58
C ALA A 151 16.49 -7.19 18.98
N GLN A 152 17.79 -6.94 19.07
CA GLN A 152 18.49 -6.74 20.35
C GLN A 152 17.91 -5.56 21.13
N GLY A 153 17.72 -4.38 20.48
CA GLY A 153 17.15 -3.19 21.12
C GLY A 153 15.74 -3.43 21.68
N VAL A 154 14.90 -4.16 20.93
CA VAL A 154 13.57 -4.59 21.41
C VAL A 154 13.69 -5.49 22.64
N ASN A 155 14.57 -6.49 22.60
CA ASN A 155 14.75 -7.46 23.70
C ASN A 155 15.31 -6.80 24.96
N ASP A 156 16.30 -5.93 24.84
CA ASP A 156 16.90 -5.22 25.97
C ASP A 156 15.88 -4.29 26.64
N TRP A 157 15.06 -3.61 25.83
CA TRP A 157 14.00 -2.79 26.40
C TRP A 157 12.97 -3.65 27.17
N LEU A 158 12.51 -4.78 26.58
CA LEU A 158 11.56 -5.68 27.25
C LEU A 158 12.16 -6.30 28.54
N ALA A 159 13.44 -6.63 28.54
CA ALA A 159 14.12 -7.14 29.71
C ALA A 159 14.20 -6.11 30.86
N ALA A 160 14.41 -4.83 30.49
CA ALA A 160 14.43 -3.72 31.45
C ALA A 160 13.03 -3.33 31.94
N HIS A 161 11.95 -3.71 31.23
CA HIS A 161 10.57 -3.36 31.53
C HIS A 161 9.65 -4.60 31.59
N PRO A 162 9.90 -5.55 32.52
CA PRO A 162 9.21 -6.86 32.52
C PRO A 162 7.69 -6.79 32.71
N ASN A 163 7.18 -5.68 33.23
CA ASN A 163 5.75 -5.43 33.49
C ASN A 163 5.07 -4.60 32.39
N ALA A 164 5.78 -4.21 31.33
CA ALA A 164 5.24 -3.36 30.27
C ALA A 164 4.15 -4.05 29.44
N ILE A 165 4.14 -5.39 29.45
CA ILE A 165 3.10 -6.21 28.80
C ILE A 165 2.61 -7.29 29.78
N PRO A 166 1.30 -7.68 29.72
CA PRO A 166 0.71 -8.58 30.72
C PRO A 166 1.12 -10.05 30.59
N VAL A 167 1.97 -10.38 29.61
CA VAL A 167 2.40 -11.77 29.33
C VAL A 167 3.91 -11.85 29.11
N LYS A 168 4.52 -12.92 29.62
CA LYS A 168 5.93 -13.18 29.35
C LYS A 168 6.13 -13.62 27.90
N VAL A 169 7.01 -12.95 27.18
CA VAL A 169 7.40 -13.28 25.80
C VAL A 169 8.82 -13.82 25.74
N LYS A 170 9.06 -14.69 24.77
CA LYS A 170 10.43 -15.13 24.45
C LYS A 170 11.17 -14.01 23.71
N PRO A 171 12.50 -13.93 23.83
CA PRO A 171 13.27 -12.98 23.03
C PRO A 171 12.96 -13.09 21.55
N PHE A 172 12.81 -11.96 20.89
CA PHE A 172 12.63 -11.89 19.45
C PHE A 172 13.96 -12.11 18.72
N THR A 173 13.86 -12.70 17.55
CA THR A 173 14.99 -12.99 16.67
C THR A 173 14.93 -12.11 15.43
N PRO A 174 16.02 -11.93 14.68
CA PRO A 174 16.01 -11.28 13.38
C PRO A 174 14.98 -11.89 12.41
N ILE A 175 14.74 -13.20 12.54
CA ILE A 175 13.75 -13.91 11.71
C ILE A 175 12.32 -13.42 11.97
N ASP A 176 11.98 -13.06 13.22
CA ASP A 176 10.66 -12.53 13.56
C ASP A 176 10.43 -11.17 12.88
N VAL A 177 11.45 -10.32 12.82
CA VAL A 177 11.42 -9.02 12.15
C VAL A 177 11.20 -9.17 10.63
N ILE A 178 11.96 -10.04 9.97
CA ILE A 178 11.81 -10.33 8.54
C ILE A 178 10.45 -10.98 8.25
N ALA A 179 9.99 -11.89 9.10
CA ALA A 179 8.71 -12.58 8.95
C ALA A 179 7.52 -11.59 9.04
N TRP A 180 7.61 -10.64 9.99
CA TRP A 180 6.61 -9.56 10.10
C TRP A 180 6.58 -8.68 8.84
N HIS A 181 7.73 -8.19 8.41
CA HIS A 181 7.82 -7.38 7.21
C HIS A 181 7.24 -8.12 5.99
N ARG A 182 7.61 -9.40 5.81
CA ARG A 182 7.06 -10.23 4.73
C ARG A 182 5.55 -10.40 4.83
N LYS A 183 5.01 -10.65 6.04
CA LYS A 183 3.55 -10.78 6.24
C LYS A 183 2.80 -9.56 5.73
N VAL A 184 3.26 -8.35 6.08
CA VAL A 184 2.60 -7.12 5.65
C VAL A 184 2.70 -6.93 4.13
N MET A 185 3.85 -7.21 3.54
CA MET A 185 4.03 -7.11 2.09
C MET A 185 3.18 -8.13 1.30
N MET A 186 2.74 -9.22 1.95
CA MET A 186 1.85 -10.20 1.33
C MET A 186 0.36 -9.93 1.51
N LEU A 187 -0.07 -8.98 2.35
CA LEU A 187 -1.49 -8.75 2.64
C LEU A 187 -2.35 -8.58 1.38
N SER A 188 -1.89 -7.77 0.44
CA SER A 188 -2.64 -7.50 -0.79
C SER A 188 -2.70 -8.72 -1.72
N THR A 189 -1.58 -9.44 -1.88
CA THR A 189 -1.50 -10.62 -2.74
C THR A 189 -2.36 -11.77 -2.21
N VAL A 190 -2.40 -11.95 -0.89
CA VAL A 190 -3.30 -12.93 -0.23
C VAL A 190 -4.75 -12.57 -0.46
N THR A 191 -5.09 -11.29 -0.33
CA THR A 191 -6.47 -10.82 -0.54
C THR A 191 -6.92 -11.07 -1.99
N ILE A 192 -6.05 -10.81 -2.98
CA ILE A 192 -6.33 -11.05 -4.40
C ILE A 192 -6.57 -12.56 -4.64
N ALA A 193 -5.61 -13.41 -4.26
CA ALA A 193 -5.74 -14.84 -4.45
C ALA A 193 -6.98 -15.44 -3.75
N THR A 194 -7.35 -14.90 -2.58
CA THR A 194 -8.58 -15.29 -1.88
C THR A 194 -9.83 -14.84 -2.63
N ALA A 195 -9.81 -13.64 -3.23
CA ALA A 195 -10.90 -13.15 -4.05
C ALA A 195 -11.09 -14.01 -5.30
N ASP A 196 -9.98 -14.34 -5.98
CA ASP A 196 -10.00 -15.22 -7.16
C ASP A 196 -10.45 -16.64 -6.81
N GLY A 197 -9.98 -17.20 -5.68
CA GLY A 197 -10.40 -18.51 -5.19
C GLY A 197 -11.90 -18.58 -4.87
N ASN A 198 -12.50 -17.47 -4.42
CA ASN A 198 -13.94 -17.38 -4.14
C ASN A 198 -14.78 -16.94 -5.34
N ARG A 199 -14.19 -16.76 -6.51
CA ARG A 199 -14.87 -16.26 -7.70
C ARG A 199 -15.83 -17.28 -8.27
N GLU A 200 -17.07 -16.89 -8.49
CA GLU A 200 -18.01 -17.66 -9.27
C GLU A 200 -17.68 -17.53 -10.77
N VAL A 201 -17.65 -18.66 -11.45
CA VAL A 201 -17.41 -18.70 -12.91
C VAL A 201 -18.46 -17.82 -13.61
N GLY A 202 -18.00 -16.87 -14.43
CA GLY A 202 -18.88 -16.00 -15.21
C GLY A 202 -19.33 -14.69 -14.53
N LYS A 203 -18.97 -14.45 -13.26
CA LYS A 203 -19.22 -13.15 -12.62
C LYS A 203 -17.97 -12.26 -12.64
N PRO A 204 -18.12 -10.92 -12.82
CA PRO A 204 -17.00 -9.99 -12.77
C PRO A 204 -16.32 -10.03 -11.39
N HIS A 205 -15.03 -9.75 -11.36
CA HIS A 205 -14.23 -9.71 -10.13
C HIS A 205 -14.91 -8.80 -9.08
N PRO A 206 -15.07 -9.24 -7.82
CA PRO A 206 -15.78 -8.47 -6.79
C PRO A 206 -15.09 -7.17 -6.39
N GLY A 207 -14.06 -6.78 -7.10
CA GLY A 207 -13.20 -5.65 -6.79
C GLY A 207 -12.20 -6.04 -5.69
N ILE A 208 -10.96 -5.59 -5.85
CA ILE A 208 -9.95 -5.77 -4.79
C ILE A 208 -10.37 -4.89 -3.62
N PRO A 209 -10.33 -5.40 -2.37
CA PRO A 209 -10.57 -4.56 -1.22
C PRO A 209 -9.64 -3.35 -1.27
N PRO A 210 -10.13 -2.18 -0.97
CA PRO A 210 -9.39 -0.97 -1.12
C PRO A 210 -8.28 -0.86 -0.07
N GLY A 211 -7.07 -1.25 -0.44
CA GLY A 211 -5.94 -0.47 0.00
C GLY A 211 -6.08 0.88 -0.70
N GLN A 212 -5.96 1.99 -0.03
CA GLN A 212 -6.16 3.29 -0.64
C GLN A 212 -5.02 4.20 -0.24
N SER A 213 -4.71 5.14 -1.09
CA SER A 213 -3.69 6.15 -0.87
C SER A 213 -3.84 7.25 -1.91
N ASN A 214 -3.25 8.40 -1.65
CA ASN A 214 -2.92 9.35 -2.70
C ASN A 214 -1.40 9.47 -2.79
N SER A 215 -0.91 9.61 -3.98
CA SER A 215 0.45 10.08 -4.26
C SER A 215 0.43 11.01 -5.44
N TRP A 216 1.31 11.99 -5.40
CA TRP A 216 1.66 12.73 -6.60
C TRP A 216 3.08 13.29 -6.45
N VAL A 217 3.68 13.58 -7.57
CA VAL A 217 4.99 14.22 -7.67
C VAL A 217 4.95 15.24 -8.78
N VAL A 218 5.57 16.38 -8.54
CA VAL A 218 5.81 17.40 -9.57
C VAL A 218 7.31 17.64 -9.73
N SER A 219 7.75 17.92 -10.96
CA SER A 219 9.13 18.30 -11.23
C SER A 219 9.41 19.73 -10.72
N GLY A 220 10.67 20.13 -10.72
CA GLY A 220 11.08 21.50 -10.36
C GLY A 220 10.41 22.59 -11.22
N MET A 221 9.92 22.27 -12.40
CA MET A 221 9.18 23.21 -13.25
C MET A 221 7.86 23.66 -12.62
N LYS A 222 7.22 22.80 -11.83
CA LYS A 222 5.95 23.06 -11.13
C LYS A 222 6.12 23.33 -9.63
N SER A 223 7.34 23.46 -9.10
CA SER A 223 7.63 23.78 -7.70
C SER A 223 8.30 25.15 -7.57
N THR A 224 7.95 25.90 -6.53
CA THR A 224 8.58 27.20 -6.22
C THR A 224 10.07 27.08 -5.88
N THR A 225 10.49 25.91 -5.40
CA THR A 225 11.91 25.67 -5.06
C THR A 225 12.78 25.35 -6.28
N GLY A 226 12.19 25.17 -7.47
CA GLY A 226 12.89 24.68 -8.66
C GLY A 226 13.35 23.21 -8.56
N ARG A 227 12.94 22.50 -7.52
CA ARG A 227 13.24 21.08 -7.26
C ARG A 227 11.97 20.26 -7.14
N PRO A 228 12.01 18.92 -7.34
CA PRO A 228 10.81 18.10 -7.21
C PRO A 228 10.13 18.22 -5.85
N LEU A 229 8.80 18.11 -5.87
CA LEU A 229 7.95 18.04 -4.68
C LEU A 229 7.12 16.76 -4.75
N LEU A 230 7.16 15.96 -3.68
CA LEU A 230 6.45 14.66 -3.59
C LEU A 230 5.47 14.66 -2.42
N LEU A 231 4.26 14.15 -2.65
CA LEU A 231 3.26 13.84 -1.63
C LEU A 231 3.36 12.40 -1.18
N ILE A 232 3.44 12.19 0.13
CA ILE A 232 3.24 10.92 0.83
C ILE A 232 1.90 10.98 1.54
N ASP A 233 0.92 10.16 1.13
CA ASP A 233 -0.42 10.13 1.73
C ASP A 233 -1.02 8.71 1.67
N PRO A 234 -0.44 7.75 2.45
CA PRO A 234 -0.98 6.42 2.58
C PRO A 234 -2.28 6.44 3.41
N HIS A 235 -3.29 5.73 2.95
CA HIS A 235 -4.54 5.59 3.68
C HIS A 235 -4.52 4.33 4.55
N TRP A 236 -4.00 4.47 5.75
CA TRP A 236 -3.84 3.40 6.72
C TRP A 236 -4.82 3.55 7.91
N PRO A 237 -4.94 2.51 8.77
CA PRO A 237 -5.71 2.63 9.99
C PRO A 237 -5.22 3.76 10.90
N THR A 238 -6.17 4.47 11.52
CA THR A 238 -5.87 5.50 12.54
C THR A 238 -5.79 4.92 13.96
N LYS A 239 -6.02 3.60 14.13
CA LYS A 239 -5.94 2.87 15.41
C LYS A 239 -5.32 1.49 15.19
N GLY A 240 -4.64 0.98 16.22
CA GLY A 240 -4.12 -0.38 16.27
C GLY A 240 -2.73 -0.55 15.66
N HIS A 241 -2.30 -1.78 15.59
CA HIS A 241 -0.93 -2.22 15.33
C HIS A 241 -0.37 -1.88 13.92
N LEU A 242 -1.23 -1.47 12.98
CA LEU A 242 -0.82 -1.04 11.63
C LEU A 242 -0.63 0.48 11.51
N GLN A 243 -0.80 1.26 12.58
CA GLN A 243 -0.45 2.67 12.55
C GLN A 243 1.03 2.85 12.20
N LEU A 244 1.32 3.77 11.28
CA LEU A 244 2.70 4.06 10.91
C LEU A 244 3.44 4.82 12.03
N TYR A 245 4.74 4.59 12.11
CA TYR A 245 5.65 5.23 13.07
C TYR A 245 6.60 6.14 12.32
N GLU A 246 6.76 7.36 12.78
CA GLU A 246 7.67 8.34 12.17
C GLU A 246 9.03 8.33 12.88
N ALA A 247 10.12 8.42 12.12
CA ALA A 247 11.46 8.61 12.67
C ALA A 247 12.41 9.27 11.68
N ARG A 248 13.43 9.94 12.22
CA ARG A 248 14.63 10.39 11.52
C ARG A 248 15.81 9.52 11.93
N LEU A 249 16.44 8.86 10.96
CA LEU A 249 17.47 7.83 11.15
C LEU A 249 18.78 8.29 10.47
N LYS A 250 19.87 8.43 11.23
CA LYS A 250 21.18 8.86 10.70
C LYS A 250 22.31 8.05 11.31
N GLY A 251 23.01 7.23 10.52
CA GLY A 251 24.18 6.48 10.95
C GLY A 251 24.74 5.55 9.88
N GLY A 252 26.05 5.57 9.70
CA GLY A 252 26.70 4.79 8.64
C GLY A 252 26.19 5.14 7.24
N ARG A 253 25.59 4.17 6.54
CA ARG A 253 24.95 4.41 5.22
C ARG A 253 23.51 4.87 5.34
N LEU A 254 22.87 4.73 6.48
CA LEU A 254 21.49 5.12 6.69
C LEU A 254 21.41 6.62 6.97
N ASP A 255 20.70 7.35 6.14
CA ASP A 255 20.38 8.77 6.31
C ASP A 255 18.99 9.00 5.72
N ALA A 256 17.94 8.73 6.52
CA ALA A 256 16.57 8.69 6.06
C ALA A 256 15.60 9.26 7.10
N TRP A 257 14.54 9.88 6.61
CA TRP A 257 13.36 10.25 7.38
C TRP A 257 12.12 9.63 6.74
N GLY A 258 11.16 9.26 7.55
CA GLY A 258 9.85 8.89 7.05
C GLY A 258 9.05 8.01 7.98
N PHE A 259 8.09 7.34 7.39
CA PHE A 259 7.13 6.49 8.05
C PHE A 259 7.46 5.01 7.82
N MET A 260 7.30 4.23 8.87
CA MET A 260 7.56 2.79 8.85
C MET A 260 6.51 2.03 9.63
N LEU A 261 6.43 0.74 9.40
CA LEU A 261 5.64 -0.16 10.25
C LEU A 261 6.37 -0.38 11.58
N VAL A 262 5.63 -0.35 12.67
CA VAL A 262 6.14 -0.77 13.97
C VAL A 262 6.57 -2.24 13.89
N GLY A 263 7.74 -2.55 14.42
CA GLY A 263 8.36 -3.88 14.29
C GLY A 263 9.31 -4.03 13.09
N THR A 264 9.65 -2.91 12.40
CA THR A 264 10.63 -2.89 11.30
C THR A 264 11.68 -1.80 11.47
N PRO A 265 12.93 -2.00 11.02
CA PRO A 265 14.03 -1.06 11.24
C PRO A 265 14.30 -0.09 10.09
N LEU A 266 13.45 -0.01 9.07
CA LEU A 266 13.68 0.78 7.85
C LEU A 266 12.48 1.68 7.52
N VAL A 267 12.76 2.83 6.92
CA VAL A 267 11.76 3.73 6.38
C VAL A 267 11.03 3.04 5.21
N GLY A 268 9.71 2.93 5.33
CA GLY A 268 8.85 2.41 4.29
C GLY A 268 8.49 3.46 3.24
N LEU A 269 8.04 4.64 3.69
CA LEU A 269 7.66 5.79 2.88
C LEU A 269 8.43 6.99 3.40
N GLY A 270 9.16 7.71 2.57
CA GLY A 270 9.96 8.82 3.10
C GLY A 270 10.99 9.38 2.13
N ALA A 271 12.07 9.90 2.70
CA ALA A 271 13.12 10.57 1.95
C ALA A 271 14.51 10.28 2.52
N THR A 272 15.49 10.38 1.64
CA THR A 272 16.93 10.47 1.89
C THR A 272 17.46 11.76 1.25
N PRO A 273 18.75 12.11 1.43
CA PRO A 273 19.37 13.21 0.66
C PRO A 273 19.36 13.01 -0.86
N ALA A 274 19.15 11.77 -1.34
CA ALA A 274 19.18 11.45 -2.76
C ALA A 274 17.79 11.30 -3.39
N ALA A 275 16.81 10.80 -2.66
CA ALA A 275 15.50 10.44 -3.21
C ALA A 275 14.38 10.55 -2.19
N ALA A 276 13.13 10.69 -2.67
CA ALA A 276 11.92 10.51 -1.90
C ALA A 276 10.99 9.54 -2.63
N TRP A 277 10.23 8.75 -1.86
CA TRP A 277 9.31 7.75 -2.41
C TRP A 277 8.08 7.52 -1.56
N THR A 278 7.03 7.10 -2.23
CA THR A 278 5.76 6.70 -1.61
C THR A 278 5.10 5.58 -2.41
N PHE A 279 4.15 4.88 -1.77
CA PHE A 279 3.41 3.80 -2.39
C PHE A 279 1.91 4.05 -2.36
N THR A 280 1.23 3.61 -3.42
CA THR A 280 -0.21 3.42 -3.39
C THR A 280 -0.55 1.96 -3.69
N ALA A 281 -1.63 1.45 -3.13
CA ALA A 281 -2.10 0.12 -3.42
C ALA A 281 -2.73 0.04 -4.83
N GLY A 282 -2.68 -1.15 -5.45
CA GLY A 282 -3.28 -1.40 -6.75
C GLY A 282 -2.28 -1.45 -7.88
N GLY A 283 -1.06 -1.94 -7.59
CA GLY A 283 -0.05 -2.28 -8.59
C GLY A 283 -0.48 -3.37 -9.55
N ALA A 284 0.48 -4.06 -10.15
CA ALA A 284 0.20 -5.14 -11.09
C ALA A 284 -0.48 -6.35 -10.43
N ASP A 285 -1.16 -7.16 -11.21
CA ASP A 285 -1.77 -8.40 -10.73
C ASP A 285 -0.70 -9.47 -10.47
N SER A 286 -0.41 -9.71 -9.19
CA SER A 286 0.69 -10.57 -8.73
C SER A 286 0.22 -11.90 -8.13
N SER A 287 -1.05 -12.28 -8.28
CA SER A 287 -1.59 -13.50 -7.67
C SER A 287 -2.62 -14.18 -8.56
N ASP A 288 -2.66 -15.50 -8.47
CA ASP A 288 -3.61 -16.34 -9.21
C ASP A 288 -4.19 -17.43 -8.30
N ALA A 289 -5.40 -17.90 -8.61
CA ALA A 289 -6.03 -19.05 -7.98
C ALA A 289 -6.19 -20.21 -8.98
N TYR A 290 -5.74 -21.39 -8.59
CA TYR A 290 -5.79 -22.61 -9.39
C TYR A 290 -6.81 -23.57 -8.80
N ALA A 291 -7.86 -23.91 -9.54
CA ALA A 291 -8.79 -24.95 -9.15
C ALA A 291 -8.07 -26.31 -9.12
N LEU A 292 -8.30 -27.09 -8.09
CA LEU A 292 -7.70 -28.41 -7.90
C LEU A 292 -8.72 -29.53 -8.07
N ARG A 293 -8.25 -30.66 -8.63
CA ARG A 293 -8.95 -31.94 -8.62
C ARG A 293 -8.21 -32.86 -7.67
N ILE A 294 -8.84 -33.07 -6.52
CA ILE A 294 -8.27 -33.91 -5.46
C ILE A 294 -8.58 -35.37 -5.75
N ASN A 295 -7.61 -36.27 -5.49
CA ASN A 295 -7.83 -37.71 -5.57
C ASN A 295 -8.90 -38.10 -4.54
N PRO A 296 -10.04 -38.70 -4.98
CA PRO A 296 -11.11 -39.11 -4.06
C PRO A 296 -10.65 -40.12 -3.04
N ASP A 297 -9.67 -40.98 -3.36
CA ASP A 297 -9.15 -42.04 -2.50
C ASP A 297 -8.02 -41.53 -1.58
N ASN A 298 -7.43 -40.39 -1.89
CA ASN A 298 -6.31 -39.82 -1.10
C ASN A 298 -6.32 -38.27 -1.15
N SER A 299 -6.82 -37.64 -0.12
CA SER A 299 -6.92 -36.17 -0.01
C SER A 299 -5.57 -35.43 0.01
N ASN A 300 -4.44 -36.14 0.03
CA ASN A 300 -3.09 -35.59 -0.06
C ASN A 300 -2.48 -35.69 -1.47
N GLN A 301 -3.30 -36.06 -2.48
CA GLN A 301 -2.94 -36.08 -3.88
C GLN A 301 -3.88 -35.20 -4.72
N TYR A 302 -3.38 -34.66 -5.81
CA TYR A 302 -4.16 -33.89 -6.78
C TYR A 302 -3.78 -34.30 -8.22
N GLU A 303 -4.71 -34.12 -9.16
CA GLU A 303 -4.49 -34.40 -10.57
C GLU A 303 -3.45 -33.44 -11.18
N TRP A 304 -2.53 -34.00 -11.96
CA TRP A 304 -1.57 -33.28 -12.79
C TRP A 304 -1.28 -34.04 -14.08
N ASP A 305 -1.68 -33.46 -15.23
CA ASP A 305 -1.55 -34.06 -16.56
C ASP A 305 -2.10 -35.48 -16.67
N GLY A 306 -3.23 -35.76 -15.97
CA GLY A 306 -3.92 -37.05 -15.99
C GLY A 306 -3.47 -38.04 -14.91
N GLU A 307 -2.47 -37.71 -14.10
CA GLU A 307 -2.00 -38.54 -12.98
C GLU A 307 -2.25 -37.87 -11.63
N TYR A 308 -2.47 -38.68 -10.58
CA TYR A 308 -2.52 -38.16 -9.22
C TYR A 308 -1.12 -38.08 -8.59
N VAL A 309 -0.67 -36.85 -8.34
CA VAL A 309 0.63 -36.56 -7.74
C VAL A 309 0.52 -36.10 -6.28
N PRO A 310 1.50 -36.39 -5.42
CA PRO A 310 1.43 -36.02 -4.01
C PRO A 310 1.57 -34.52 -3.80
N MET A 311 0.83 -33.99 -2.81
CA MET A 311 1.06 -32.67 -2.23
C MET A 311 2.21 -32.74 -1.23
N GLU A 312 2.90 -31.61 -1.02
CA GLU A 312 3.69 -31.45 0.20
C GLU A 312 2.74 -31.24 1.39
N VAL A 313 2.75 -32.17 2.35
CA VAL A 313 1.91 -32.11 3.55
C VAL A 313 2.78 -31.78 4.75
N ARG A 314 2.34 -30.82 5.58
CA ARG A 314 3.01 -30.43 6.81
C ARG A 314 2.01 -30.40 7.96
N GLN A 315 2.37 -31.04 9.04
CA GLN A 315 1.71 -30.86 10.32
C GLN A 315 2.54 -29.92 11.19
N GLU A 316 1.90 -28.89 11.72
CA GLU A 316 2.54 -27.93 12.62
C GLU A 316 1.67 -27.74 13.87
N THR A 317 2.30 -27.72 15.03
CA THR A 317 1.63 -27.41 16.29
C THR A 317 1.54 -25.90 16.46
N LEU A 318 0.33 -25.40 16.57
CA LEU A 318 0.04 -24.02 16.95
C LEU A 318 -0.28 -23.96 18.44
N ARG A 319 0.14 -22.89 19.09
CA ARG A 319 -0.08 -22.65 20.50
C ARG A 319 -0.96 -21.44 20.69
N TYR A 320 -1.86 -21.51 21.65
CA TYR A 320 -2.71 -20.38 22.03
C TYR A 320 -2.89 -20.29 23.53
N ARG A 321 -3.06 -19.06 24.01
CA ARG A 321 -3.33 -18.79 25.41
C ARG A 321 -4.82 -18.98 25.71
N ASP A 322 -5.12 -19.74 26.76
CA ASP A 322 -6.43 -19.88 27.37
C ASP A 322 -6.32 -19.56 28.86
N GLY A 323 -6.64 -18.32 29.23
CA GLY A 323 -6.38 -17.81 30.57
C GLY A 323 -4.87 -17.79 30.89
N LYS A 324 -4.46 -18.59 31.88
CA LYS A 324 -3.03 -18.75 32.29
C LYS A 324 -2.32 -19.88 31.55
N GLU A 325 -3.05 -20.77 30.91
CA GLU A 325 -2.51 -21.96 30.25
C GLU A 325 -2.17 -21.68 28.78
N ILE A 326 -1.26 -22.50 28.25
CA ILE A 326 -0.97 -22.60 26.82
C ILE A 326 -1.51 -23.93 26.32
N LYS A 327 -2.48 -23.85 25.41
CA LYS A 327 -3.04 -25.01 24.72
C LYS A 327 -2.42 -25.16 23.33
N GLU A 328 -2.49 -26.37 22.81
CA GLU A 328 -1.93 -26.72 21.51
C GLU A 328 -3.02 -27.28 20.58
N VAL A 329 -2.88 -26.98 19.29
CA VAL A 329 -3.68 -27.56 18.22
C VAL A 329 -2.77 -27.91 17.05
N VAL A 330 -2.95 -29.10 16.49
CA VAL A 330 -2.18 -29.55 15.31
C VAL A 330 -2.97 -29.17 14.05
N GLU A 331 -2.31 -28.44 13.16
CA GLU A 331 -2.84 -28.04 11.87
C GLU A 331 -2.10 -28.72 10.73
N THR A 332 -2.84 -29.11 9.69
CA THR A 332 -2.28 -29.72 8.49
C THR A 332 -2.32 -28.75 7.33
N PHE A 333 -1.15 -28.35 6.86
CA PHE A 333 -1.00 -27.49 5.69
C PHE A 333 -0.61 -28.31 4.45
N ARG A 334 -1.27 -28.02 3.34
CA ARG A 334 -1.02 -28.68 2.05
C ARG A 334 -0.52 -27.69 1.02
N TYR A 335 0.38 -28.15 0.17
CA TYR A 335 0.97 -27.33 -0.89
C TYR A 335 1.07 -28.13 -2.18
N THR A 336 0.67 -27.51 -3.27
CA THR A 336 0.92 -27.99 -4.61
C THR A 336 2.11 -27.25 -5.23
N ARG A 337 2.51 -27.57 -6.44
CA ARG A 337 3.49 -26.81 -7.22
C ARG A 337 3.07 -25.36 -7.49
N HIS A 338 1.76 -25.06 -7.45
CA HIS A 338 1.23 -23.70 -7.60
C HIS A 338 1.41 -22.86 -6.32
N GLY A 339 1.38 -23.48 -5.15
CA GLY A 339 1.48 -22.80 -3.87
C GLY A 339 0.61 -23.45 -2.79
N PRO A 340 0.28 -22.70 -1.70
CA PRO A 340 -0.54 -23.19 -0.61
C PRO A 340 -1.96 -23.51 -1.05
N VAL A 341 -2.51 -24.58 -0.47
CA VAL A 341 -3.89 -25.01 -0.71
C VAL A 341 -4.81 -24.35 0.31
N ALA A 342 -5.89 -23.77 -0.16
CA ALA A 342 -6.97 -23.20 0.62
C ALA A 342 -8.33 -23.74 0.12
N THR A 343 -9.39 -23.42 0.86
CA THR A 343 -10.76 -23.80 0.50
C THR A 343 -11.59 -22.53 0.33
N ASN A 344 -12.34 -22.44 -0.75
CA ASN A 344 -13.23 -21.32 -1.00
C ASN A 344 -14.53 -21.39 -0.18
N LYS A 345 -15.39 -20.38 -0.31
CA LYS A 345 -16.68 -20.32 0.43
C LYS A 345 -17.66 -21.45 0.07
N GLN A 346 -17.49 -22.08 -1.08
CA GLN A 346 -18.29 -23.21 -1.55
C GLN A 346 -17.73 -24.58 -1.11
N GLY A 347 -16.60 -24.60 -0.37
CA GLY A 347 -15.93 -25.83 0.04
C GLY A 347 -14.99 -26.43 -1.01
N GLU A 348 -14.74 -25.73 -2.13
CA GLU A 348 -13.90 -26.24 -3.20
C GLU A 348 -12.41 -25.90 -2.95
N PRO A 349 -11.51 -26.89 -3.11
CA PRO A 349 -10.07 -26.66 -2.93
C PRO A 349 -9.48 -25.87 -4.10
N TYR A 350 -8.58 -24.94 -3.77
CA TYR A 350 -7.77 -24.23 -4.74
C TYR A 350 -6.35 -24.01 -4.21
N ALA A 351 -5.39 -23.89 -5.11
CA ALA A 351 -4.04 -23.45 -4.76
C ALA A 351 -3.87 -21.97 -5.08
N ALA A 352 -3.23 -21.23 -4.19
CA ALA A 352 -2.93 -19.81 -4.37
C ALA A 352 -1.48 -19.61 -4.80
N ARG A 353 -1.25 -18.94 -5.95
CA ARG A 353 0.06 -18.48 -6.36
C ARG A 353 0.21 -17.00 -6.00
N HIS A 354 1.32 -16.65 -5.39
CA HIS A 354 1.68 -15.26 -5.10
C HIS A 354 3.02 -14.94 -5.74
N GLY A 355 3.20 -13.75 -6.35
CA GLY A 355 4.44 -13.36 -6.99
C GLY A 355 5.65 -13.42 -6.05
N ASN A 356 5.47 -12.97 -4.82
CA ASN A 356 6.49 -12.98 -3.77
C ASN A 356 6.49 -14.27 -2.89
N TRP A 357 5.88 -15.36 -3.36
CA TRP A 357 5.75 -16.61 -2.60
C TRP A 357 7.10 -17.19 -2.17
N ASN A 358 8.07 -17.18 -3.09
CA ASN A 358 9.31 -17.92 -2.95
C ASN A 358 10.46 -17.15 -2.30
N HIS A 359 10.21 -15.99 -1.64
CA HIS A 359 11.27 -15.24 -0.99
C HIS A 359 10.79 -14.34 0.15
N ALA A 360 11.76 -13.88 0.97
CA ALA A 360 11.61 -12.89 2.03
C ALA A 360 12.63 -11.74 1.84
N LEU A 361 12.87 -11.32 0.58
CA LEU A 361 13.93 -10.37 0.21
C LEU A 361 13.44 -8.91 0.09
N THR A 362 12.19 -8.63 0.38
CA THR A 362 11.63 -7.28 0.25
C THR A 362 12.36 -6.28 1.15
N MET A 363 12.81 -6.69 2.35
CA MET A 363 13.56 -5.81 3.24
C MET A 363 14.95 -5.43 2.68
N GLU A 364 15.57 -6.28 1.85
CA GLU A 364 16.80 -5.94 1.12
C GLU A 364 16.57 -4.81 0.12
N GLN A 365 15.42 -4.82 -0.58
CA GLN A 365 15.04 -3.72 -1.47
C GLN A 365 14.85 -2.41 -0.70
N PHE A 366 14.13 -2.45 0.44
CA PHE A 366 13.98 -1.28 1.30
C PHE A 366 15.34 -0.77 1.82
N TRP A 367 16.22 -1.66 2.22
CA TRP A 367 17.58 -1.29 2.63
C TRP A 367 18.31 -0.53 1.53
N ARG A 368 18.27 -1.04 0.30
CA ARG A 368 18.91 -0.36 -0.85
C ARG A 368 18.25 0.98 -1.18
N MET A 369 16.93 1.09 -1.08
CA MET A 369 16.23 2.36 -1.26
C MET A 369 16.65 3.38 -0.18
N ASN A 370 16.71 2.95 1.09
CA ASN A 370 17.08 3.81 2.23
C ASN A 370 18.56 4.25 2.21
N THR A 371 19.41 3.56 1.46
CA THR A 371 20.86 3.82 1.41
C THR A 371 21.36 4.25 0.05
N ALA A 372 20.47 4.44 -0.92
CA ALA A 372 20.79 4.96 -2.25
C ALA A 372 21.33 6.42 -2.15
N ARG A 373 22.38 6.73 -2.91
CA ARG A 373 23.08 8.03 -2.88
C ARG A 373 22.84 8.89 -4.11
N ASN A 374 22.24 8.31 -5.14
CA ASN A 374 21.96 8.96 -6.42
C ASN A 374 20.79 8.26 -7.13
N THR A 375 20.35 8.83 -8.25
CA THR A 375 19.26 8.28 -9.06
C THR A 375 19.55 6.86 -9.57
N VAL A 376 20.79 6.57 -9.95
CA VAL A 376 21.17 5.24 -10.49
C VAL A 376 21.02 4.16 -9.43
N GLU A 377 21.55 4.39 -8.22
CA GLU A 377 21.42 3.45 -7.09
C GLU A 377 19.95 3.26 -6.69
N PHE A 378 19.16 4.35 -6.66
CA PHE A 378 17.75 4.29 -6.31
C PHE A 378 16.94 3.49 -7.35
N LYS A 379 17.13 3.73 -8.64
CA LYS A 379 16.49 2.97 -9.71
C LYS A 379 16.93 1.50 -9.71
N ALA A 380 18.19 1.22 -9.41
CA ALA A 380 18.68 -0.16 -9.24
C ALA A 380 17.98 -0.88 -8.07
N ALA A 381 17.71 -0.16 -6.97
CA ALA A 381 16.93 -0.69 -5.86
C ALA A 381 15.48 -0.99 -6.26
N LEU A 382 14.82 -0.11 -7.03
CA LEU A 382 13.47 -0.36 -7.56
C LEU A 382 13.44 -1.57 -8.51
N ALA A 383 14.48 -1.73 -9.34
CA ALA A 383 14.60 -2.81 -10.31
C ALA A 383 14.79 -4.20 -9.68
N MET A 384 15.00 -4.31 -8.37
CA MET A 384 14.90 -5.59 -7.65
C MET A 384 13.51 -6.21 -7.73
N ASP A 385 12.47 -5.41 -7.93
CA ASP A 385 11.06 -5.80 -8.08
C ASP A 385 10.55 -6.77 -7.00
N ARG A 386 10.86 -6.47 -5.71
CA ARG A 386 10.40 -7.25 -4.54
C ARG A 386 9.17 -6.65 -3.85
N LEU A 387 8.64 -5.55 -4.39
CA LEU A 387 7.44 -4.88 -3.90
C LEU A 387 6.23 -5.39 -4.67
N SER A 388 5.52 -6.35 -4.12
CA SER A 388 4.29 -6.87 -4.75
C SER A 388 3.12 -5.89 -4.56
N TYR A 389 2.36 -5.63 -5.65
CA TYR A 389 1.09 -4.92 -5.58
C TYR A 389 1.18 -3.43 -5.22
N PHE A 390 2.26 -2.75 -5.53
CA PHE A 390 2.37 -1.32 -5.27
C PHE A 390 2.57 -0.51 -6.55
N ASN A 391 1.97 0.68 -6.58
CA ASN A 391 2.37 1.78 -7.43
C ASN A 391 3.42 2.59 -6.68
N VAL A 392 4.62 2.70 -7.20
CA VAL A 392 5.69 3.50 -6.60
C VAL A 392 5.79 4.83 -7.32
N THR A 393 5.57 5.93 -6.58
CA THR A 393 5.83 7.29 -7.05
C THR A 393 7.10 7.78 -6.37
N TRP A 394 8.02 8.35 -7.13
CA TRP A 394 9.34 8.73 -6.63
C TRP A 394 9.89 10.00 -7.28
N ALA A 395 10.86 10.62 -6.61
CA ALA A 395 11.65 11.71 -7.13
C ALA A 395 13.08 11.62 -6.62
N THR A 396 14.02 12.25 -7.33
CA THR A 396 15.42 12.36 -6.90
C THR A 396 15.90 13.80 -6.86
N THR A 397 16.92 14.06 -6.06
CA THR A 397 17.54 15.40 -5.96
C THR A 397 18.23 15.86 -7.24
N GLU A 398 18.51 14.93 -8.16
CA GLU A 398 19.00 15.22 -9.51
C GLU A 398 17.89 15.75 -10.44
N GLY A 399 16.64 15.84 -9.96
CA GLY A 399 15.52 16.45 -10.67
C GLY A 399 14.57 15.46 -11.35
N HIS A 400 14.87 14.18 -11.33
CA HIS A 400 13.99 13.15 -11.91
C HIS A 400 12.75 12.94 -11.08
N ILE A 401 11.61 12.73 -11.76
CA ILE A 401 10.36 12.26 -11.19
C ILE A 401 9.93 10.99 -11.92
N GLY A 402 9.33 10.03 -11.19
CA GLY A 402 8.98 8.79 -11.82
C GLY A 402 7.86 8.02 -11.12
N TYR A 403 7.36 7.06 -11.87
CA TYR A 403 6.35 6.10 -11.46
C TYR A 403 6.69 4.71 -12.00
N VAL A 404 6.43 3.68 -11.21
CA VAL A 404 6.44 2.29 -11.66
C VAL A 404 5.33 1.49 -10.97
N GLN A 405 4.65 0.67 -11.76
CA GLN A 405 3.69 -0.31 -11.27
C GLN A 405 4.43 -1.62 -10.97
N THR A 406 4.81 -1.84 -9.71
CA THR A 406 5.58 -3.03 -9.28
C THR A 406 4.67 -4.24 -9.08
N GLY A 407 5.23 -5.45 -9.00
CA GLY A 407 4.38 -6.55 -8.68
C GLY A 407 4.97 -7.94 -8.56
N GLU A 408 6.18 -8.23 -9.04
CA GLU A 408 6.60 -9.62 -9.24
C GLU A 408 5.52 -10.39 -10.04
N VAL A 409 5.05 -9.79 -11.13
CA VAL A 409 3.92 -10.27 -11.91
C VAL A 409 4.25 -11.60 -12.55
N PRO A 410 3.44 -12.64 -12.33
CA PRO A 410 3.66 -13.93 -12.96
C PRO A 410 3.62 -13.85 -14.49
N ARG A 411 4.50 -14.57 -15.16
CA ARG A 411 4.54 -14.64 -16.64
C ARG A 411 3.42 -15.55 -17.15
N ARG A 412 2.27 -14.98 -17.44
CA ARG A 412 1.05 -15.67 -17.80
C ARG A 412 0.96 -15.98 -19.29
N SER A 413 0.44 -17.17 -19.64
CA SER A 413 0.07 -17.54 -21.00
C SER A 413 -1.16 -16.76 -21.47
N LYS A 414 -1.19 -16.35 -22.75
CA LYS A 414 -2.36 -15.73 -23.38
C LYS A 414 -3.51 -16.72 -23.64
N ALA A 415 -3.30 -18.02 -23.43
CA ALA A 415 -4.30 -19.06 -23.65
C ALA A 415 -5.40 -19.12 -22.58
N TYR A 416 -5.21 -18.45 -21.45
CA TYR A 416 -6.13 -18.48 -20.33
C TYR A 416 -6.63 -17.08 -19.96
N ASP A 417 -7.86 -17.02 -19.47
CA ASP A 417 -8.43 -15.83 -18.84
C ASP A 417 -8.05 -15.81 -17.34
N TRP A 418 -6.97 -15.10 -17.03
CA TRP A 418 -6.39 -15.02 -15.68
C TRP A 418 -7.24 -14.21 -14.68
N GLU A 419 -8.31 -13.63 -15.16
CA GLU A 419 -9.34 -13.08 -14.29
C GLU A 419 -10.28 -14.15 -13.71
N LYS A 420 -10.06 -15.43 -13.96
CA LYS A 420 -10.82 -16.60 -13.50
C LYS A 420 -9.93 -17.57 -12.74
N ARG A 421 -10.53 -18.53 -12.03
CA ARG A 421 -9.79 -19.68 -11.51
C ARG A 421 -9.23 -20.47 -12.68
N ILE A 422 -7.94 -20.75 -12.64
CA ILE A 422 -7.20 -21.44 -13.69
C ILE A 422 -7.18 -22.94 -13.42
N PRO A 423 -7.21 -23.83 -14.44
CA PRO A 423 -7.03 -25.25 -14.23
C PRO A 423 -5.69 -25.56 -13.55
N GLY A 424 -5.73 -26.11 -12.33
CA GLY A 424 -4.53 -26.49 -11.57
C GLY A 424 -4.05 -27.92 -11.81
N TRP A 425 -4.72 -28.65 -12.71
CA TRP A 425 -4.47 -30.05 -13.01
C TRP A 425 -3.69 -30.28 -14.31
N THR A 426 -3.11 -29.25 -14.90
CA THR A 426 -2.36 -29.37 -16.14
C THR A 426 -1.12 -28.49 -16.19
N SER A 427 -0.03 -28.98 -16.79
CA SER A 427 1.20 -28.23 -17.01
C SER A 427 1.02 -27.06 -17.97
N LYS A 428 0.00 -27.06 -18.84
CA LYS A 428 -0.29 -26.00 -19.80
C LYS A 428 -0.63 -24.66 -19.13
N SER A 429 -1.14 -24.69 -17.89
CA SER A 429 -1.46 -23.50 -17.08
C SER A 429 -0.37 -23.12 -16.09
N PHE A 430 0.69 -23.92 -15.98
CA PHE A 430 1.76 -23.66 -15.02
C PHE A 430 2.56 -22.42 -15.41
N ILE A 431 2.84 -21.57 -14.43
CA ILE A 431 3.61 -20.35 -14.61
C ILE A 431 5.04 -20.57 -14.14
N GLU A 432 6.01 -20.31 -15.02
CA GLU A 432 7.41 -20.22 -14.67
C GLU A 432 7.91 -18.78 -14.70
N GLY A 433 8.42 -18.34 -13.56
CA GLY A 433 9.02 -17.01 -13.41
C GLY A 433 8.02 -15.85 -13.41
N ASN A 434 8.60 -14.66 -13.40
CA ASN A 434 7.88 -13.39 -13.39
C ASN A 434 8.22 -12.56 -14.64
N ILE A 435 7.42 -11.56 -14.95
CA ILE A 435 7.70 -10.56 -15.99
C ILE A 435 8.93 -9.76 -15.54
N PRO A 436 9.91 -9.51 -16.42
CA PRO A 436 11.04 -8.64 -16.11
C PRO A 436 10.60 -7.22 -15.74
N PHE A 437 11.24 -6.61 -14.74
CA PHE A 437 10.93 -5.26 -14.27
C PHE A 437 10.86 -4.22 -15.41
N ALA A 438 11.73 -4.32 -16.41
CA ALA A 438 11.75 -3.41 -17.55
C ALA A 438 10.49 -3.50 -18.44
N GLN A 439 9.68 -4.56 -18.31
CA GLN A 439 8.43 -4.76 -19.04
C GLN A 439 7.19 -4.33 -18.21
N LEU A 440 7.38 -3.85 -16.99
CA LEU A 440 6.29 -3.32 -16.18
C LEU A 440 5.98 -1.88 -16.61
N PRO A 441 4.74 -1.39 -16.42
CA PRO A 441 4.39 0.00 -16.71
C PRO A 441 5.23 0.98 -15.90
N GLN A 442 5.98 1.84 -16.58
CA GLN A 442 6.88 2.83 -15.98
C GLN A 442 6.77 4.15 -16.73
N VAL A 443 6.85 5.26 -16.00
CA VAL A 443 6.89 6.61 -16.57
C VAL A 443 7.95 7.42 -15.82
N GLU A 444 8.82 8.11 -16.54
CA GLU A 444 9.84 9.01 -15.99
C GLU A 444 9.80 10.32 -16.75
N ASN A 445 9.86 11.44 -16.02
CA ASN A 445 9.93 12.79 -16.54
C ASN A 445 8.92 13.12 -17.65
N PRO A 446 7.60 12.94 -17.42
CA PRO A 446 6.61 13.23 -18.44
C PRO A 446 6.58 14.72 -18.80
N PRO A 447 6.20 15.08 -20.06
CA PRO A 447 6.13 16.48 -20.50
C PRO A 447 5.10 17.32 -19.73
N THR A 448 4.18 16.70 -19.03
CA THR A 448 3.23 17.36 -18.12
C THR A 448 3.86 17.87 -16.83
N HIS A 449 5.09 17.45 -16.52
CA HIS A 449 5.82 17.76 -15.30
C HIS A 449 5.18 17.31 -14.00
N PHE A 450 4.26 16.33 -14.05
CA PHE A 450 3.69 15.71 -12.88
C PHE A 450 3.22 14.26 -13.14
N LEU A 451 3.15 13.49 -12.06
CA LEU A 451 2.56 12.16 -11.99
C LEU A 451 1.67 12.10 -10.76
N GLN A 452 0.51 11.46 -10.87
CA GLN A 452 -0.36 11.18 -9.73
C GLN A 452 -0.78 9.71 -9.72
N ASN A 453 -0.99 9.15 -8.54
CA ASN A 453 -1.71 7.90 -8.39
C ASN A 453 -2.62 7.95 -7.16
N CYS A 454 -3.92 8.00 -7.40
CA CYS A 454 -4.95 7.88 -6.37
C CYS A 454 -5.64 6.51 -6.48
N ASN A 455 -4.85 5.44 -6.57
CA ASN A 455 -5.25 4.06 -6.83
C ASN A 455 -5.94 3.91 -8.20
N VAL A 456 -5.38 4.52 -9.21
CA VAL A 456 -5.81 4.42 -10.62
C VAL A 456 -4.82 3.56 -11.41
N ALA A 457 -5.23 3.11 -12.59
CA ALA A 457 -4.36 2.35 -13.48
C ALA A 457 -3.20 3.22 -14.01
N ALA A 458 -2.11 2.60 -14.40
CA ALA A 458 -0.89 3.29 -14.85
C ALA A 458 -1.10 4.16 -16.10
N ASN A 459 -2.10 3.88 -16.93
CA ASN A 459 -2.41 4.65 -18.14
C ASN A 459 -3.09 6.00 -17.90
N VAL A 460 -3.47 6.34 -16.66
CA VAL A 460 -4.18 7.58 -16.32
C VAL A 460 -3.49 8.40 -15.21
N ILE A 461 -2.20 8.13 -14.96
CA ILE A 461 -1.42 8.81 -13.92
C ILE A 461 -0.96 10.21 -14.30
N THR A 462 -1.00 10.54 -15.58
CA THR A 462 -0.77 11.88 -16.15
C THR A 462 -1.41 11.94 -17.54
N PRO A 463 -1.88 13.10 -18.03
CA PRO A 463 -2.41 13.24 -19.38
C PRO A 463 -1.39 12.90 -20.49
N GLY A 464 -1.89 12.37 -21.60
CA GLY A 464 -1.08 12.07 -22.78
C GLY A 464 -0.33 10.73 -22.76
N LEU A 465 -0.69 9.84 -21.83
CA LEU A 465 -0.20 8.46 -21.86
C LEU A 465 -1.10 7.59 -22.74
N ASP A 466 -0.50 6.92 -23.71
CA ASP A 466 -1.20 6.04 -24.67
C ASP A 466 -1.10 4.55 -24.28
N PHE A 467 -0.86 4.24 -23.01
CA PHE A 467 -0.75 2.85 -22.55
C PHE A 467 -2.04 2.08 -22.74
N THR A 468 -1.96 0.98 -23.48
CA THR A 468 -3.03 0.00 -23.65
C THR A 468 -2.66 -1.35 -23.02
N LYS A 469 -3.65 -2.20 -22.74
CA LYS A 469 -3.38 -3.56 -22.26
C LYS A 469 -2.53 -4.38 -23.24
N GLY A 470 -2.56 -4.05 -24.52
CA GLY A 470 -1.80 -4.73 -25.57
C GLY A 470 -0.30 -4.45 -25.54
N ASP A 471 0.11 -3.33 -24.94
CA ASP A 471 1.52 -2.93 -24.87
C ASP A 471 2.30 -3.67 -23.79
N PHE A 472 1.62 -4.37 -22.91
CA PHE A 472 2.20 -5.05 -21.76
C PHE A 472 1.83 -6.53 -21.70
N PRO A 473 2.68 -7.38 -21.11
CA PRO A 473 2.33 -8.75 -20.80
C PRO A 473 1.06 -8.85 -19.91
N PRO A 474 0.30 -9.97 -19.98
CA PRO A 474 -0.90 -10.14 -19.17
C PRO A 474 -0.65 -9.94 -17.68
N GLY A 475 -1.46 -9.09 -17.03
CA GLY A 475 -1.38 -8.76 -15.61
C GLY A 475 -0.41 -7.63 -15.27
N ALA A 476 0.46 -7.19 -16.19
CA ALA A 476 1.38 -6.08 -15.94
C ALA A 476 0.65 -4.74 -15.88
N LEU A 477 -0.16 -4.40 -16.88
CA LEU A 477 -1.06 -3.25 -16.79
C LEU A 477 -2.37 -3.71 -16.15
N TYR A 478 -2.44 -3.59 -14.84
CA TYR A 478 -3.60 -3.98 -14.06
C TYR A 478 -4.47 -2.77 -13.72
N GLY A 479 -5.74 -2.85 -14.03
CA GLY A 479 -6.68 -1.77 -13.80
C GLY A 479 -8.09 -2.28 -13.58
N HIS A 480 -8.31 -3.00 -12.46
CA HIS A 480 -9.68 -3.23 -11.97
C HIS A 480 -10.33 -1.99 -11.38
N TYR A 481 -9.54 -0.99 -11.13
CA TYR A 481 -10.04 0.32 -10.79
C TYR A 481 -10.39 0.97 -12.11
N GLY A 482 -11.68 0.96 -12.50
CA GLY A 482 -12.15 1.60 -13.72
C GLY A 482 -11.44 2.93 -13.96
N ALA A 483 -11.15 3.20 -15.21
CA ALA A 483 -10.48 4.42 -15.63
C ALA A 483 -11.05 5.61 -14.83
N TYR A 484 -10.19 6.45 -14.25
CA TYR A 484 -10.57 7.66 -13.55
C TYR A 484 -11.56 7.48 -12.37
N ARG A 485 -11.07 7.11 -11.22
CA ARG A 485 -11.78 7.37 -9.97
C ARG A 485 -11.81 8.86 -9.68
N ALA A 486 -12.88 9.32 -9.02
CA ALA A 486 -13.10 10.73 -8.71
C ALA A 486 -11.87 11.45 -8.13
N ARG A 487 -11.13 10.81 -7.22
CA ARG A 487 -9.89 11.35 -6.65
C ARG A 487 -8.77 11.54 -7.67
N GLY A 488 -8.54 10.57 -8.54
CA GLY A 488 -7.51 10.65 -9.59
C GLY A 488 -7.82 11.77 -10.59
N GLN A 489 -9.07 11.90 -11.01
CA GLN A 489 -9.52 13.02 -11.88
C GLN A 489 -9.32 14.37 -11.20
N ARG A 490 -9.72 14.49 -9.93
CA ARG A 490 -9.55 15.74 -9.18
C ARG A 490 -8.08 16.09 -9.01
N ALA A 491 -7.22 15.12 -8.65
CA ALA A 491 -5.78 15.32 -8.55
C ALA A 491 -5.17 15.75 -9.89
N THR A 492 -5.52 15.05 -10.99
CA THR A 492 -5.07 15.41 -12.34
C THR A 492 -5.48 16.83 -12.71
N LEU A 493 -6.74 17.20 -12.47
CA LEU A 493 -7.24 18.56 -12.75
C LEU A 493 -6.45 19.64 -12.00
N LEU A 494 -6.24 19.44 -10.70
CA LEU A 494 -5.54 20.41 -9.85
C LEU A 494 -4.06 20.53 -10.20
N LEU A 495 -3.38 19.39 -10.42
CA LEU A 495 -1.97 19.37 -10.82
C LEU A 495 -1.74 19.90 -12.23
N SER A 496 -2.67 19.70 -13.17
CA SER A 496 -2.60 20.29 -14.52
C SER A 496 -2.66 21.81 -14.46
N LYS A 497 -3.54 22.36 -13.62
CA LYS A 497 -3.72 23.82 -13.44
C LYS A 497 -2.58 24.47 -12.62
N ALA A 498 -1.89 23.69 -11.79
CA ALA A 498 -0.79 24.21 -10.96
C ALA A 498 0.39 24.67 -11.84
N THR A 499 0.90 25.85 -11.58
CA THR A 499 2.09 26.42 -12.25
C THR A 499 3.33 26.36 -11.39
N LYS A 500 3.24 26.81 -10.13
CA LYS A 500 4.31 26.79 -9.12
C LYS A 500 3.72 26.47 -7.76
N LEU A 501 3.98 25.27 -7.26
CA LEU A 501 3.50 24.82 -5.96
C LEU A 501 4.49 25.21 -4.85
N ASP A 502 3.98 25.91 -3.87
CA ASP A 502 4.56 26.11 -2.54
C ASP A 502 3.84 25.23 -1.51
N LEU A 503 4.15 25.40 -0.22
CA LEU A 503 3.53 24.62 0.85
C LEU A 503 2.01 24.82 0.92
N ASP A 504 1.53 26.05 0.81
CA ASP A 504 0.11 26.39 0.94
C ASP A 504 -0.72 25.86 -0.23
N SER A 505 -0.27 26.09 -1.46
CA SER A 505 -0.95 25.61 -2.66
C SER A 505 -0.92 24.08 -2.77
N ALA A 506 0.18 23.45 -2.40
CA ALA A 506 0.29 21.99 -2.29
C ALA A 506 -0.63 21.44 -1.20
N GLY A 507 -0.68 22.07 -0.02
CA GLY A 507 -1.57 21.73 1.08
C GLY A 507 -3.05 21.79 0.69
N LYS A 508 -3.46 22.78 -0.10
CA LYS A 508 -4.83 22.88 -0.64
C LYS A 508 -5.19 21.70 -1.54
N ILE A 509 -4.24 21.15 -2.29
CA ILE A 509 -4.46 19.92 -3.09
C ILE A 509 -4.60 18.71 -2.17
N VAL A 510 -3.71 18.58 -1.18
CA VAL A 510 -3.67 17.45 -0.25
C VAL A 510 -4.96 17.33 0.58
N PHE A 511 -5.47 18.45 1.05
CA PHE A 511 -6.64 18.52 1.92
C PHE A 511 -7.92 18.93 1.16
N ASP A 512 -7.95 18.79 -0.18
CA ASP A 512 -9.11 19.12 -0.99
C ASP A 512 -10.30 18.20 -0.65
N THR A 513 -11.43 18.83 -0.32
CA THR A 513 -12.68 18.17 0.08
C THR A 513 -13.75 18.22 -0.97
N TYR A 514 -13.42 18.61 -2.22
CA TYR A 514 -14.36 18.63 -3.33
C TYR A 514 -14.90 17.24 -3.63
N VAL A 515 -16.18 17.15 -3.96
CA VAL A 515 -16.94 15.91 -4.21
C VAL A 515 -17.29 15.79 -5.69
N PRO A 516 -16.40 15.27 -6.55
CA PRO A 516 -16.63 15.24 -7.99
C PRO A 516 -17.91 14.52 -8.41
N PRO A 517 -18.36 13.41 -7.78
CA PRO A 517 -19.61 12.77 -8.14
C PRO A 517 -20.86 13.68 -8.00
N ALA A 518 -20.79 14.71 -7.16
CA ALA A 518 -21.92 15.62 -6.95
C ALA A 518 -22.26 16.43 -8.20
N ASP A 519 -21.28 16.74 -9.06
CA ASP A 519 -21.50 17.49 -10.31
C ASP A 519 -22.43 16.75 -11.27
N ILE A 520 -22.39 15.42 -11.24
CA ILE A 520 -23.21 14.57 -12.12
C ILE A 520 -24.56 14.29 -11.48
N TRP A 521 -24.56 13.98 -10.19
CA TRP A 521 -25.76 13.47 -9.55
C TRP A 521 -26.73 14.54 -9.07
N ILE A 522 -26.25 15.75 -8.71
CA ILE A 522 -27.14 16.79 -8.22
C ILE A 522 -28.10 17.29 -9.31
N PRO A 523 -27.69 17.54 -10.57
CA PRO A 523 -28.64 17.86 -11.64
C PRO A 523 -29.72 16.78 -11.80
N ILE A 524 -29.38 15.51 -11.70
CA ILE A 524 -30.33 14.39 -11.77
C ILE A 524 -31.30 14.40 -10.58
N ILE A 525 -30.82 14.66 -9.38
CA ILE A 525 -31.66 14.80 -8.17
C ILE A 525 -32.65 15.96 -8.34
N VAL A 526 -32.16 17.12 -8.73
CA VAL A 526 -32.98 18.33 -8.92
C VAL A 526 -34.06 18.08 -9.98
N GLN A 527 -33.67 17.52 -11.13
CA GLN A 527 -34.63 17.18 -12.20
C GLN A 527 -35.69 16.19 -11.73
N SER A 528 -35.28 15.15 -10.94
CA SER A 528 -36.20 14.14 -10.42
C SER A 528 -37.29 14.74 -9.52
N VAL A 529 -36.93 15.72 -8.71
CA VAL A 529 -37.86 16.41 -7.81
C VAL A 529 -38.79 17.34 -8.60
N ASN A 530 -38.24 18.08 -9.58
CA ASN A 530 -39.02 19.04 -10.38
C ASN A 530 -40.04 18.34 -11.31
N GLU A 531 -39.76 17.14 -11.79
CA GLU A 531 -40.65 16.33 -12.62
C GLU A 531 -41.75 15.59 -11.82
N THR A 532 -41.71 15.64 -10.48
CA THR A 532 -42.64 14.88 -9.63
C THR A 532 -43.45 15.82 -8.74
N SER A 533 -44.76 15.73 -8.80
CA SER A 533 -45.67 16.43 -7.91
C SER A 533 -45.79 15.71 -6.54
N GLY A 534 -46.19 16.45 -5.50
CA GLY A 534 -46.48 15.89 -4.19
C GLY A 534 -45.24 15.65 -3.31
N ASN A 535 -44.10 16.23 -3.65
CA ASN A 535 -42.90 16.17 -2.80
C ASN A 535 -43.12 16.93 -1.47
N THR A 536 -42.61 16.38 -0.38
CA THR A 536 -42.68 17.05 0.95
C THR A 536 -41.81 18.32 0.99
N GLN A 537 -42.14 19.24 1.88
CA GLN A 537 -41.38 20.48 2.04
C GLN A 537 -39.91 20.21 2.40
N GLU A 538 -39.63 19.14 3.16
CA GLU A 538 -38.28 18.75 3.51
C GLU A 538 -37.50 18.23 2.29
N VAL A 539 -38.11 17.48 1.38
CA VAL A 539 -37.47 17.03 0.13
C VAL A 539 -37.17 18.23 -0.77
N ILE A 540 -38.09 19.17 -0.88
CA ILE A 540 -37.87 20.42 -1.62
C ILE A 540 -36.73 21.23 -0.99
N LYS A 541 -36.73 21.41 0.34
CA LYS A 541 -35.64 22.09 1.07
C LYS A 541 -34.31 21.39 0.86
N ALA A 542 -34.26 20.06 0.95
CA ALA A 542 -33.04 19.26 0.73
C ALA A 542 -32.48 19.46 -0.67
N THR A 543 -33.35 19.49 -1.69
CA THR A 543 -33.01 19.76 -3.10
C THR A 543 -32.41 21.13 -3.27
N GLN A 544 -33.04 22.18 -2.72
CA GLN A 544 -32.54 23.56 -2.75
C GLN A 544 -31.15 23.69 -2.08
N ILE A 545 -30.92 22.97 -0.97
CA ILE A 545 -29.62 22.96 -0.31
C ILE A 545 -28.57 22.28 -1.23
N LEU A 546 -28.90 21.15 -1.83
CA LEU A 546 -28.01 20.44 -2.75
C LEU A 546 -27.68 21.29 -4.00
N GLU A 547 -28.65 21.98 -4.56
CA GLU A 547 -28.47 22.83 -5.74
C GLU A 547 -27.49 23.98 -5.48
N LYS A 548 -27.60 24.63 -4.31
CA LYS A 548 -26.76 25.76 -3.88
C LYS A 548 -25.44 25.34 -3.26
N TRP A 549 -25.24 24.03 -3.03
CA TRP A 549 -24.01 23.54 -2.40
C TRP A 549 -22.78 23.73 -3.30
N ASP A 550 -21.68 24.22 -2.73
CA ASP A 550 -20.38 24.45 -3.38
C ASP A 550 -19.60 23.17 -3.73
N ARG A 551 -20.15 22.00 -3.41
CA ARG A 551 -19.57 20.67 -3.60
C ARG A 551 -18.39 20.34 -2.65
N TYR A 552 -18.09 21.15 -1.66
CA TYR A 552 -17.04 20.85 -0.69
C TYR A 552 -17.61 20.20 0.56
N ALA A 553 -16.96 19.11 1.01
CA ALA A 553 -17.29 18.38 2.25
C ALA A 553 -16.52 18.98 3.44
N GLY A 554 -16.64 20.28 3.64
CA GLY A 554 -16.13 20.98 4.81
C GLY A 554 -16.96 20.67 6.08
N VAL A 555 -16.43 20.95 7.27
CA VAL A 555 -17.08 20.62 8.56
C VAL A 555 -18.46 21.29 8.72
N ASN A 556 -18.69 22.44 8.11
CA ASN A 556 -19.97 23.17 8.18
C ASN A 556 -20.93 22.82 7.01
N SER A 557 -20.54 21.92 6.11
CA SER A 557 -21.32 21.62 4.91
C SER A 557 -22.56 20.79 5.22
N VAL A 558 -23.74 21.37 4.97
CA VAL A 558 -25.02 20.65 5.02
C VAL A 558 -25.25 19.85 3.76
N GLY A 559 -24.86 20.38 2.59
CA GLY A 559 -24.97 19.69 1.31
C GLY A 559 -24.22 18.38 1.27
N ALA A 560 -23.01 18.33 1.85
CA ALA A 560 -22.22 17.09 1.98
C ALA A 560 -22.97 16.03 2.79
N THR A 561 -23.62 16.43 3.87
CA THR A 561 -24.44 15.53 4.70
C THR A 561 -25.59 14.93 3.91
N ILE A 562 -26.42 15.77 3.27
CA ILE A 562 -27.59 15.31 2.50
C ILE A 562 -27.13 14.39 1.36
N PHE A 563 -26.10 14.77 0.61
CA PHE A 563 -25.57 13.98 -0.48
C PHE A 563 -25.01 12.64 -0.03
N ARG A 564 -24.34 12.60 1.12
CA ARG A 564 -23.82 11.37 1.72
C ARG A 564 -24.93 10.39 2.11
N PHE A 565 -26.03 10.89 2.71
CA PHE A 565 -27.20 10.09 3.04
C PHE A 565 -27.94 9.61 1.79
N TRP A 566 -28.03 10.46 0.76
CA TRP A 566 -28.56 10.06 -0.53
C TRP A 566 -27.76 8.91 -1.15
N ARG A 567 -26.41 8.95 -1.13
CA ARG A 567 -25.57 7.86 -1.61
C ARG A 567 -25.79 6.55 -0.82
N MET A 568 -25.97 6.63 0.48
CA MET A 568 -26.31 5.47 1.31
C MET A 568 -27.64 4.86 0.89
N ALA A 569 -28.65 5.67 0.71
CA ALA A 569 -29.98 5.22 0.28
C ALA A 569 -29.95 4.59 -1.12
N CYS A 570 -29.13 5.09 -2.05
CA CYS A 570 -28.91 4.45 -3.34
C CYS A 570 -28.30 3.05 -3.22
N ASP A 571 -27.41 2.81 -2.25
CA ASP A 571 -26.83 1.51 -1.99
C ASP A 571 -27.85 0.51 -1.45
N ASP A 572 -28.68 0.95 -0.52
CA ASP A 572 -29.79 0.13 0.03
C ASP A 572 -30.80 -0.29 -1.06
N LEU A 573 -30.97 0.53 -2.09
CA LEU A 573 -31.77 0.22 -3.28
C LEU A 573 -31.03 -0.71 -4.27
N LYS A 574 -29.82 -1.18 -3.93
CA LYS A 574 -28.93 -2.00 -4.78
C LYS A 574 -28.62 -1.32 -6.14
N ASP A 575 -28.73 0.00 -6.21
CA ASP A 575 -28.30 0.75 -7.37
C ASP A 575 -26.80 1.02 -7.30
N THR A 576 -26.02 0.11 -7.85
CA THR A 576 -24.55 0.13 -7.81
C THR A 576 -23.94 1.28 -8.64
N ARG A 577 -24.71 1.96 -9.49
CA ARG A 577 -24.21 3.04 -10.36
C ARG A 577 -23.88 4.30 -9.57
N ALA A 578 -24.73 4.68 -8.60
CA ALA A 578 -24.45 5.81 -7.71
C ALA A 578 -23.20 5.62 -6.80
N GLY A 579 -22.74 4.41 -6.65
CA GLY A 579 -21.60 4.06 -5.80
C GLY A 579 -20.31 3.74 -6.54
N ARG A 580 -20.33 3.50 -7.85
CA ARG A 580 -19.12 3.13 -8.60
C ARG A 580 -18.71 4.23 -9.55
N ASP A 581 -18.72 4.33 -10.72
CA ASP A 581 -18.16 5.36 -11.59
C ASP A 581 -19.29 6.17 -12.22
N ALA A 582 -19.68 7.24 -11.54
CA ALA A 582 -20.77 8.11 -11.96
C ALA A 582 -20.46 8.98 -13.20
N PHE A 583 -19.39 8.72 -13.94
CA PHE A 583 -18.96 9.59 -15.05
C PHE A 583 -19.69 9.30 -16.37
N HIS A 584 -20.40 8.18 -16.46
CA HIS A 584 -21.23 7.83 -17.64
C HIS A 584 -22.60 7.36 -17.16
N VAL A 585 -23.41 8.32 -16.74
CA VAL A 585 -24.77 8.06 -16.27
C VAL A 585 -25.74 8.39 -17.38
N ASP A 586 -26.47 7.37 -17.83
CA ASP A 586 -27.63 7.57 -18.70
C ASP A 586 -28.81 8.14 -17.87
N ASN A 587 -29.07 9.44 -17.98
CA ASN A 587 -30.11 10.15 -17.23
C ASN A 587 -31.50 9.81 -17.80
N ASN A 588 -31.93 8.56 -17.61
CA ASN A 588 -33.26 8.11 -18.02
C ASN A 588 -34.28 8.21 -16.87
N ARG A 589 -35.59 8.11 -17.23
CA ARG A 589 -36.70 8.20 -16.28
C ARG A 589 -36.53 7.25 -15.07
N LYS A 590 -36.17 5.99 -15.29
CA LYS A 590 -35.98 4.98 -14.23
C LYS A 590 -34.89 5.37 -13.23
N LEU A 591 -33.80 5.99 -13.70
CA LEU A 591 -32.75 6.48 -12.83
C LEU A 591 -33.24 7.66 -11.99
N ARG A 592 -33.99 8.59 -12.59
CA ARG A 592 -34.58 9.74 -11.87
C ARG A 592 -35.57 9.29 -10.78
N GLU A 593 -36.46 8.34 -11.09
CA GLU A 593 -37.37 7.75 -10.12
C GLU A 593 -36.61 7.15 -8.91
N LYS A 594 -35.57 6.37 -9.16
CA LYS A 594 -34.71 5.81 -8.09
C LYS A 594 -33.99 6.89 -7.30
N SER A 595 -33.50 7.92 -7.96
CA SER A 595 -32.82 9.06 -7.33
C SER A 595 -33.73 9.79 -6.36
N LEU A 596 -35.01 10.00 -6.74
CA LEU A 596 -36.02 10.60 -5.88
C LEU A 596 -36.37 9.70 -4.67
N ILE A 597 -36.54 8.39 -4.90
CA ILE A 597 -36.76 7.44 -3.80
C ILE A 597 -35.61 7.49 -2.81
N ALA A 598 -34.36 7.55 -3.31
CA ALA A 598 -33.18 7.66 -2.46
C ALA A 598 -33.15 8.97 -1.68
N LEU A 599 -33.57 10.10 -2.29
CA LEU A 599 -33.64 11.39 -1.58
C LEU A 599 -34.70 11.39 -0.49
N ASN A 600 -35.87 10.81 -0.73
CA ASN A 600 -36.92 10.67 0.28
C ASN A 600 -36.42 9.83 1.47
N ARG A 601 -35.73 8.72 1.21
CA ARG A 601 -35.11 7.88 2.26
C ARG A 601 -34.04 8.66 3.03
N ALA A 602 -33.18 9.40 2.35
CA ALA A 602 -32.15 10.21 2.98
C ALA A 602 -32.73 11.28 3.91
N VAL A 603 -33.77 11.98 3.47
CA VAL A 603 -34.50 12.97 4.26
C VAL A 603 -35.12 12.32 5.50
N ALA A 604 -35.83 11.19 5.32
CA ALA A 604 -36.43 10.46 6.42
C ALA A 604 -35.39 9.98 7.46
N GLU A 605 -34.26 9.43 6.98
CA GLU A 605 -33.19 8.96 7.85
C GLU A 605 -32.50 10.10 8.63
N LEU A 606 -32.29 11.25 7.99
CA LEU A 606 -31.77 12.46 8.66
C LEU A 606 -32.72 12.94 9.76
N LYS A 607 -34.02 13.00 9.49
CA LYS A 607 -35.03 13.36 10.49
C LYS A 607 -35.07 12.35 11.64
N ASN A 608 -35.02 11.06 11.33
CA ASN A 608 -35.03 9.99 12.34
C ASN A 608 -33.80 10.08 13.25
N ARG A 609 -32.60 10.31 12.72
CA ARG A 609 -31.37 10.35 13.50
C ARG A 609 -31.14 11.66 14.25
N TYR A 610 -31.50 12.78 13.63
CA TYR A 610 -31.10 14.11 14.11
C TYR A 610 -32.25 15.08 14.34
N GLY A 611 -33.49 14.68 14.08
CA GLY A 611 -34.69 15.54 14.18
C GLY A 611 -34.80 16.60 13.08
N ARG A 612 -33.80 16.74 12.21
CA ARG A 612 -33.70 17.77 11.15
C ARG A 612 -32.87 17.27 9.96
N ILE A 613 -32.95 17.99 8.83
CA ILE A 613 -32.18 17.65 7.60
C ILE A 613 -30.93 18.51 7.42
N ASP A 614 -30.86 19.67 8.06
CA ASP A 614 -29.78 20.68 7.93
C ASP A 614 -28.65 20.46 8.94
N VAL A 615 -28.12 19.25 8.97
CA VAL A 615 -27.04 18.83 9.87
C VAL A 615 -25.68 19.11 9.25
N PRO A 616 -24.80 19.91 9.88
CA PRO A 616 -23.45 20.14 9.40
C PRO A 616 -22.62 18.84 9.35
N TRP A 617 -21.78 18.69 8.31
CA TRP A 617 -20.98 17.47 8.11
C TRP A 617 -20.08 17.13 9.32
N GLY A 618 -19.42 18.11 9.91
CA GLY A 618 -18.55 17.91 11.09
C GLY A 618 -19.30 17.52 12.38
N GLN A 619 -20.63 17.67 12.43
CA GLN A 619 -21.43 17.11 13.53
C GLN A 619 -21.53 15.58 13.38
N ILE A 620 -21.52 15.08 12.16
CA ILE A 620 -21.65 13.65 11.81
C ILE A 620 -20.29 13.00 11.70
N LYS A 621 -19.36 13.61 10.96
CA LYS A 621 -18.03 13.07 10.71
C LYS A 621 -17.06 13.51 11.79
N ARG A 622 -16.52 12.53 12.52
CA ARG A 622 -15.65 12.79 13.68
C ARG A 622 -14.33 12.05 13.57
N HIS A 623 -13.27 12.69 14.03
CA HIS A 623 -12.01 12.04 14.34
C HIS A 623 -11.93 11.82 15.85
N GLN A 624 -11.50 10.63 16.29
CA GLN A 624 -11.44 10.27 17.69
C GLN A 624 -10.06 9.69 18.05
N ARG A 625 -9.50 10.19 19.14
CA ARG A 625 -8.30 9.63 19.74
C ARG A 625 -8.44 9.60 21.27
N GLY A 626 -8.46 8.38 21.86
CA GLY A 626 -8.84 8.22 23.26
C GLY A 626 -10.25 8.76 23.51
N ASN A 627 -10.38 9.64 24.48
CA ASN A 627 -11.63 10.30 24.86
C ASN A 627 -11.84 11.65 24.16
N GLN A 628 -10.93 12.05 23.28
CA GLN A 628 -11.03 13.31 22.54
C GLN A 628 -11.65 13.10 21.17
N GLU A 629 -12.50 14.04 20.75
CA GLU A 629 -13.15 14.03 19.44
C GLU A 629 -13.12 15.41 18.79
N TRP A 630 -12.94 15.43 17.47
CA TRP A 630 -12.91 16.65 16.66
C TRP A 630 -13.80 16.48 15.43
N PRO A 631 -14.45 17.57 14.96
CA PRO A 631 -15.09 17.61 13.65
C PRO A 631 -14.06 17.30 12.57
N LEU A 632 -14.47 16.55 11.53
CA LEU A 632 -13.57 16.17 10.46
C LEU A 632 -14.17 16.46 9.10
N SER A 633 -13.42 17.13 8.22
CA SER A 633 -13.79 17.38 6.84
C SER A 633 -13.38 16.22 5.91
N GLY A 634 -13.91 16.23 4.68
CA GLY A 634 -13.68 15.17 3.70
C GLY A 634 -14.43 13.90 4.03
N ASP A 635 -14.38 12.92 3.12
CA ASP A 635 -14.88 11.58 3.37
C ASP A 635 -14.16 10.58 2.46
N GLY A 636 -14.07 9.37 2.99
CA GLY A 636 -13.35 8.27 2.35
C GLY A 636 -14.14 7.69 1.21
N LEU A 637 -13.84 6.55 0.98
CA LEU A 637 -13.84 5.75 -0.19
C LEU A 637 -14.86 4.67 -0.17
N GLY A 638 -15.16 4.24 -1.37
CA GLY A 638 -16.05 3.14 -1.62
C GLY A 638 -17.46 3.61 -1.88
N ARG A 639 -18.32 2.64 -2.00
CA ARG A 639 -19.73 2.76 -2.42
C ARG A 639 -20.52 3.81 -1.66
N LEU A 640 -20.11 4.10 -0.44
CA LEU A 640 -20.83 4.98 0.48
C LEU A 640 -20.10 6.31 0.78
N GLY A 641 -18.87 6.50 0.34
CA GLY A 641 -18.08 7.70 0.62
C GLY A 641 -18.35 8.85 -0.36
N LEU A 642 -17.81 10.02 -0.07
CA LEU A 642 -17.90 11.20 -0.94
C LEU A 642 -16.75 11.29 -1.95
N ASP A 643 -15.76 10.41 -1.86
CA ASP A 643 -14.60 10.29 -2.76
C ASP A 643 -13.77 11.58 -2.89
N THR A 644 -13.58 12.30 -1.80
CA THR A 644 -12.73 13.50 -1.76
C THR A 644 -11.24 13.12 -1.74
N LEU A 645 -10.32 14.01 -2.19
CA LEU A 645 -8.88 13.80 -2.05
C LEU A 645 -8.50 13.67 -0.58
N ARG A 646 -9.05 14.50 0.30
CA ARG A 646 -8.99 14.29 1.74
C ARG A 646 -9.85 13.09 2.13
N ALA A 647 -9.35 11.90 1.91
CA ALA A 647 -10.09 10.65 2.08
C ALA A 647 -10.03 10.15 3.53
N THR A 648 -11.00 10.55 4.34
CA THR A 648 -11.17 10.10 5.74
C THR A 648 -12.25 9.04 5.82
N SER A 649 -12.00 7.89 6.45
CA SER A 649 -12.87 6.71 6.36
C SER A 649 -13.66 6.45 7.65
N GLY A 650 -15.00 6.43 7.54
CA GLY A 650 -15.91 5.98 8.60
C GLY A 650 -17.17 5.40 7.95
N VAL A 651 -17.36 4.10 8.08
CA VAL A 651 -18.40 3.37 7.34
C VAL A 651 -19.65 3.10 8.18
N LYS A 652 -19.49 2.87 9.48
CA LYS A 652 -20.58 2.56 10.40
C LYS A 652 -20.82 3.70 11.36
N PHE A 653 -22.10 4.03 11.59
CA PHE A 653 -22.50 4.96 12.63
C PHE A 653 -22.21 4.36 14.01
N SER A 654 -21.76 5.21 14.93
CA SER A 654 -21.68 4.91 16.35
C SER A 654 -23.10 4.89 16.97
N SER A 655 -23.20 4.50 18.25
CA SER A 655 -24.44 4.62 19.02
C SER A 655 -24.93 6.09 19.14
N GLU A 656 -24.03 7.05 18.96
CA GLU A 656 -24.30 8.50 19.02
C GLU A 656 -24.60 9.11 17.63
N ASN A 657 -24.90 8.27 16.65
CA ASN A 657 -25.15 8.69 15.28
C ASN A 657 -23.99 9.43 14.59
N THR A 658 -22.74 9.14 14.98
CA THR A 658 -21.54 9.72 14.37
C THR A 658 -20.77 8.72 13.53
N LEU A 659 -20.11 9.20 12.48
CA LEU A 659 -19.19 8.45 11.63
C LEU A 659 -17.76 8.68 12.12
N ILE A 660 -17.28 7.80 12.99
CA ILE A 660 -15.92 7.89 13.53
C ILE A 660 -14.90 7.49 12.49
N ASN A 661 -13.89 8.33 12.28
CA ASN A 661 -12.76 8.04 11.40
C ASN A 661 -11.95 6.84 11.93
N ARG A 662 -11.82 5.80 11.11
CA ARG A 662 -11.08 4.56 11.44
C ARG A 662 -9.87 4.34 10.54
N GLY A 663 -9.72 5.14 9.51
CA GLY A 663 -8.66 5.00 8.51
C GLY A 663 -8.79 6.02 7.39
N GLY A 664 -8.16 5.76 6.26
CA GLY A 664 -8.03 6.72 5.19
C GLY A 664 -6.77 7.55 5.38
N GLN A 665 -6.79 8.82 4.98
CA GLN A 665 -5.68 9.74 5.21
C GLN A 665 -5.33 9.72 6.70
N SER A 666 -4.18 9.16 7.03
CA SER A 666 -3.76 8.94 8.42
C SER A 666 -2.37 9.50 8.69
N THR A 667 -1.60 9.70 7.62
CA THR A 667 -0.20 10.11 7.63
C THR A 667 0.02 10.91 6.35
N VAL A 668 0.45 12.14 6.47
CA VAL A 668 0.62 13.04 5.33
C VAL A 668 2.00 13.68 5.40
N ALA A 669 2.72 13.72 4.27
CA ALA A 669 3.89 14.56 4.15
C ALA A 669 4.06 15.15 2.75
N LEU A 670 4.53 16.40 2.71
CA LEU A 670 5.04 17.10 1.55
C LEU A 670 6.57 17.18 1.65
N VAL A 671 7.26 16.60 0.68
CA VAL A 671 8.72 16.53 0.62
C VAL A 671 9.22 17.38 -0.54
N PHE A 672 9.78 18.54 -0.25
CA PHE A 672 10.55 19.36 -1.21
C PHE A 672 11.97 18.84 -1.24
N LEU A 673 12.35 18.22 -2.35
CA LEU A 673 13.67 17.60 -2.47
C LEU A 673 14.80 18.63 -2.50
N GLY A 674 15.97 18.23 -1.98
CA GLY A 674 17.18 19.04 -1.93
C GLY A 674 18.27 18.22 -1.23
N LYS A 675 19.50 18.73 -1.14
CA LYS A 675 20.56 18.10 -0.32
C LYS A 675 20.09 17.90 1.12
N GLU A 676 19.32 18.85 1.62
CA GLU A 676 18.56 18.78 2.85
C GLU A 676 17.08 18.92 2.46
N PRO A 677 16.31 17.82 2.47
CA PRO A 677 14.91 17.88 2.15
C PRO A 677 14.13 18.76 3.13
N LYS A 678 13.29 19.67 2.61
CA LYS A 678 12.34 20.41 3.44
C LYS A 678 11.05 19.60 3.50
N ILE A 679 10.70 19.16 4.70
CA ILE A 679 9.61 18.21 4.92
C ILE A 679 8.58 18.86 5.82
N HIS A 680 7.30 18.72 5.44
CA HIS A 680 6.16 19.12 6.25
C HIS A 680 5.23 17.91 6.39
N ALA A 681 4.94 17.51 7.63
CA ALA A 681 4.25 16.25 7.90
C ALA A 681 3.21 16.37 9.01
N VAL A 682 2.26 15.46 9.06
CA VAL A 682 1.31 15.26 10.16
C VAL A 682 0.82 13.82 10.18
N VAL A 683 0.57 13.28 11.37
CA VAL A 683 -0.17 12.03 11.55
C VAL A 683 -1.53 12.32 12.20
N ALA A 684 -2.53 11.49 11.93
CA ALA A 684 -3.87 11.63 12.47
C ALA A 684 -3.99 11.30 13.99
N PHE A 685 -2.87 10.98 14.61
CA PHE A 685 -2.79 10.54 16.01
C PHE A 685 -1.63 11.28 16.70
N GLY A 686 -0.80 10.63 17.41
CA GLY A 686 0.46 11.14 17.96
C GLY A 686 1.54 10.06 17.80
N GLN A 687 2.75 10.35 18.20
CA GLN A 687 3.87 9.44 18.07
C GLN A 687 3.70 8.19 18.96
N SER A 688 3.14 8.35 20.16
CA SER A 688 2.98 7.30 21.15
C SER A 688 1.57 6.70 21.17
N ASN A 689 1.46 5.40 21.51
CA ASN A 689 0.21 4.71 21.82
C ASN A 689 0.01 4.53 23.35
N VAL A 690 0.90 5.07 24.17
CA VAL A 690 0.75 5.12 25.64
C VAL A 690 -0.23 6.24 25.96
N PRO A 691 -1.39 5.98 26.60
CA PRO A 691 -2.45 6.98 26.81
C PRO A 691 -2.00 8.22 27.58
N ASP A 692 -1.09 8.05 28.54
CA ASP A 692 -0.58 9.14 29.40
C ASP A 692 0.58 9.92 28.78
N SER A 693 1.03 9.53 27.59
CA SER A 693 2.06 10.27 26.86
C SER A 693 1.53 11.60 26.36
N PRO A 694 2.28 12.72 26.48
CA PRO A 694 1.91 13.98 25.85
C PRO A 694 1.80 13.87 24.33
N HIS A 695 2.48 12.86 23.75
CA HIS A 695 2.48 12.58 22.30
C HIS A 695 1.45 11.50 21.90
N TYR A 696 0.40 11.29 22.71
CA TYR A 696 -0.66 10.36 22.36
C TYR A 696 -1.59 10.89 21.27
N SER A 697 -1.93 12.19 21.33
CA SER A 697 -2.92 12.83 20.43
C SER A 697 -2.53 14.22 19.95
N ASP A 698 -1.32 14.68 20.23
CA ASP A 698 -0.87 16.07 20.02
C ASP A 698 -0.87 16.51 18.55
N GLN A 699 -0.79 15.58 17.59
CA GLN A 699 -0.90 15.90 16.17
C GLN A 699 -2.35 15.82 15.62
N ALA A 700 -3.30 15.24 16.36
CA ALA A 700 -4.68 15.13 15.90
C ALA A 700 -5.34 16.50 15.62
N PRO A 701 -5.15 17.56 16.44
CA PRO A 701 -5.64 18.91 16.11
C PRO A 701 -5.07 19.47 14.81
N LEU A 702 -3.78 19.30 14.53
CA LEU A 702 -3.17 19.70 13.27
C LEU A 702 -3.81 18.96 12.10
N PHE A 703 -3.93 17.65 12.23
CA PHE A 703 -4.51 16.81 11.21
C PHE A 703 -5.95 17.21 10.85
N VAL A 704 -6.84 17.40 11.82
CA VAL A 704 -8.24 17.75 11.55
C VAL A 704 -8.37 19.12 10.89
N ASN A 705 -7.46 20.06 11.21
CA ASN A 705 -7.40 21.40 10.62
C ASN A 705 -6.65 21.47 9.28
N GLY A 706 -6.12 20.33 8.78
CA GLY A 706 -5.35 20.31 7.52
C GLY A 706 -4.03 21.05 7.62
N GLN A 707 -3.39 21.04 8.77
CA GLN A 707 -2.12 21.69 9.06
C GLN A 707 -0.97 20.68 9.06
N LEU A 708 0.17 21.07 8.50
CA LEU A 708 1.40 20.30 8.48
C LEU A 708 2.44 20.99 9.36
N ARG A 709 3.14 20.23 10.20
CA ARG A 709 4.29 20.71 10.95
C ARG A 709 5.57 20.61 10.12
N SER A 710 6.53 21.48 10.36
CA SER A 710 7.87 21.36 9.79
C SER A 710 8.64 20.24 10.50
N VAL A 711 9.34 19.42 9.72
CA VAL A 711 10.25 18.39 10.21
C VAL A 711 11.67 18.90 10.13
N GLN A 712 12.40 18.82 11.22
CA GLN A 712 13.82 19.15 11.26
C GLN A 712 14.62 18.01 10.62
N TRP A 713 15.39 18.31 9.56
CA TRP A 713 16.26 17.32 8.93
C TRP A 713 17.58 17.13 9.70
N ASN A 714 18.19 18.21 10.10
CA ASN A 714 19.37 18.24 10.96
C ASN A 714 18.96 18.69 12.37
N THR A 715 19.28 17.89 13.36
CA THR A 715 19.26 18.24 14.78
C THR A 715 20.68 18.36 15.25
N GLU A 716 21.09 19.55 15.63
CA GLU A 716 22.40 19.82 16.24
C GLU A 716 22.57 19.13 17.59
#